data_736014e4f9c4a15101b3ef5346cc8b8f
#
_entry.id   736014e4f9c4a15101b3ef5346cc8b8f
#
_cell.length_a   1.000
_cell.length_b   1.000
_cell.length_c   1.000
_cell.angle_alpha   90.00
_cell.angle_beta   90.00
_cell.angle_gamma   90.00
#
_symmetry.space_group_name_H-M   'P 1'
#
loop_
_entity.id
_entity.type
_entity.pdbx_description
1 polymer ?
#
loop_
_entity_poly.entity_id
_entity_poly.type
_entity_poly.pdbx_seq_one_letter_code
_entity_poly.pdbx_strand_id
1 'polypeptide(L)'
;DSFFRDKDMQAAKGMWIGATNFFDPVMNTTYTHKVIHNGPRSVTDIEMREFMPQEIKLIARYGHPEVLVDGSEGSDMMNAADAKNDDVDEVDPTIKADRIFHNVVNTSLGLTLTRNVYALAQQNYDNIHILEYEFENTGIYNAAGSVHPQTLEGVYFHWQWRDATAQEGCWNGAYTALYRNWIETTVRDVRWGFSTMNDVIGEDQNNPTPVSTYIDKTGQDAQDDQGNWMRGYVSWMGYWSDFGYNNIGSPLVKGVAHNGLAVINDGRLGAPQYKGMVVIHADKSATDNSDDPSQPRSNGFINSNHQHTFTAGLNQYDAATMTQKYIQYIANGNMGSHAQDVWNTQGSADGLLADAGAYSKSKEAAGFSQMLAFGPYTIAPGQKIKIVFAECAAGLGHYRGYEVGQQWHQAKYKGQTVEVVDPDNPGSTMLITATEADVWKDKMVYSGRDSLMNTFRRAINLYKDGFYDGIPEAPRPPENVEIFSTEDGVKIYWKATEALTHPKFEGFKIYRAFVEKDSTYRQVLDCNISTDNNLDAYRVSGSTDEFEFLDTQPQRGQNYFYYIVSYDDGTTNELKPGVPLRSSPFLTRTNRAATVKSPPAPNEKLNIDDYDLTNPADRKELMELLVRVVPNPINVRNEDIQFKGNVNKLLFAGVPGGCRIRIFTERGDFVTDVIESEAGYAWYLTTEWQQILVSGVYIAYFEMEEDYTNPKNGVQLKKGDSMIKKFIIIR
;
A
#
# COMPACT_ATOMS: atom_id res chain seq x y z
N ASP A 1 -3.22 -1.44 6.84
CA ASP A 1 -1.96 -1.12 7.54
C ASP A 1 -1.28 -2.38 8.05
N SER A 2 -0.48 -3.00 7.22
CA SER A 2 0.39 -4.07 7.69
C SER A 2 1.61 -3.48 8.40
N PHE A 3 2.18 -4.21 9.34
CA PHE A 3 3.46 -3.86 9.95
C PHE A 3 4.57 -3.71 8.91
N PHE A 4 4.43 -4.37 7.79
CA PHE A 4 5.34 -4.35 6.65
C PHE A 4 4.75 -3.49 5.53
N ARG A 5 4.93 -2.22 5.67
CA ARG A 5 4.39 -1.14 4.88
C ARG A 5 4.58 -1.27 3.38
N ASP A 6 5.72 -1.73 2.93
CA ASP A 6 6.06 -1.81 1.51
C ASP A 6 5.79 -3.19 0.91
N LYS A 7 4.82 -3.94 1.49
CA LYS A 7 4.50 -5.30 1.06
C LYS A 7 3.12 -5.38 0.45
N ASP A 8 3.08 -5.82 -0.79
CA ASP A 8 1.84 -6.09 -1.46
C ASP A 8 1.13 -7.32 -0.87
N MET A 9 -0.14 -7.16 -0.54
CA MET A 9 -1.02 -8.27 -0.16
C MET A 9 -1.55 -9.03 -1.40
N GLN A 10 -1.21 -8.58 -2.58
CA GLN A 10 -1.53 -9.22 -3.84
C GLN A 10 -0.28 -9.32 -4.71
N ALA A 11 0.20 -10.55 -4.89
CA ALA A 11 1.38 -10.81 -5.69
C ALA A 11 1.15 -10.58 -7.19
N ALA A 12 -0.05 -10.87 -7.67
CA ALA A 12 -0.43 -10.66 -9.06
C ALA A 12 -1.95 -10.72 -9.26
N LYS A 13 -2.41 -10.04 -10.31
CA LYS A 13 -3.75 -10.13 -10.85
C LYS A 13 -3.65 -10.27 -12.36
N GLY A 14 -4.31 -11.26 -12.92
CA GLY A 14 -4.37 -11.50 -14.36
C GLY A 14 -5.81 -11.52 -14.84
N MET A 15 -6.01 -11.17 -16.12
CA MET A 15 -7.28 -11.30 -16.80
C MET A 15 -7.08 -12.08 -18.11
N TRP A 16 -7.93 -13.07 -18.34
CA TRP A 16 -8.01 -13.75 -19.62
C TRP A 16 -9.38 -13.52 -20.21
N ILE A 17 -9.45 -13.45 -21.53
CA ILE A 17 -10.75 -13.43 -22.24
C ILE A 17 -10.73 -14.58 -23.22
N GLY A 18 -11.75 -15.44 -23.13
CA GLY A 18 -11.94 -16.57 -24.03
C GLY A 18 -13.13 -16.35 -24.95
N ALA A 19 -13.05 -16.84 -26.19
CA ALA A 19 -14.15 -16.86 -27.14
C ALA A 19 -14.12 -18.17 -27.95
N THR A 20 -15.29 -18.56 -28.49
CA THR A 20 -15.40 -19.74 -29.36
C THR A 20 -15.58 -19.33 -30.83
N ASN A 21 -15.18 -20.21 -31.76
CA ASN A 21 -15.36 -20.04 -33.22
C ASN A 21 -14.83 -18.68 -33.72
N PHE A 22 -13.71 -18.21 -33.12
CA PHE A 22 -13.18 -16.88 -33.40
C PHE A 22 -12.32 -16.86 -34.64
N PHE A 23 -12.66 -15.99 -35.62
CA PHE A 23 -11.80 -15.70 -36.75
C PHE A 23 -10.73 -14.64 -36.32
N ASP A 24 -9.48 -15.01 -36.39
CA ASP A 24 -8.35 -14.12 -36.09
C ASP A 24 -7.88 -13.44 -37.37
N PRO A 25 -8.10 -12.13 -37.57
CA PRO A 25 -7.75 -11.43 -38.79
C PRO A 25 -6.24 -11.25 -38.99
N VAL A 26 -5.44 -11.33 -37.91
CA VAL A 26 -3.98 -11.26 -38.00
C VAL A 26 -3.40 -12.59 -38.49
N MET A 27 -3.86 -13.70 -37.91
CA MET A 27 -3.39 -15.04 -38.25
C MET A 27 -4.14 -15.62 -39.47
N ASN A 28 -5.18 -14.96 -39.92
CA ASN A 28 -6.09 -15.44 -40.99
C ASN A 28 -6.56 -16.89 -40.77
N THR A 29 -6.95 -17.17 -39.52
CA THR A 29 -7.29 -18.51 -39.04
C THR A 29 -8.48 -18.45 -38.10
N THR A 30 -9.38 -19.45 -38.20
CA THR A 30 -10.47 -19.62 -37.22
C THR A 30 -10.04 -20.58 -36.12
N TYR A 31 -10.12 -20.12 -34.89
CA TYR A 31 -9.86 -20.90 -33.68
C TYR A 31 -11.17 -21.44 -33.11
N THR A 32 -11.22 -22.71 -32.78
CA THR A 32 -12.33 -23.28 -32.02
C THR A 32 -12.47 -22.62 -30.66
N HIS A 33 -11.33 -22.36 -30.01
CA HIS A 33 -11.22 -21.58 -28.78
C HIS A 33 -10.04 -20.62 -28.92
N LYS A 34 -10.29 -19.34 -28.79
CA LYS A 34 -9.27 -18.29 -28.69
C LYS A 34 -9.25 -17.79 -27.26
N VAL A 35 -8.08 -17.72 -26.66
CA VAL A 35 -7.88 -17.12 -25.34
C VAL A 35 -6.78 -16.08 -25.44
N ILE A 36 -7.07 -14.87 -24.97
CA ILE A 36 -6.10 -13.79 -24.85
C ILE A 36 -5.78 -13.54 -23.38
N HIS A 37 -4.60 -13.01 -23.10
CA HIS A 37 -4.04 -12.97 -21.76
C HIS A 37 -3.53 -11.57 -21.42
N ASN A 38 -3.93 -11.07 -20.26
CA ASN A 38 -3.28 -9.98 -19.57
C ASN A 38 -2.83 -10.50 -18.20
N GLY A 39 -1.57 -10.73 -18.05
CA GLY A 39 -1.05 -11.27 -16.80
C GLY A 39 0.46 -11.35 -16.78
N PRO A 40 1.06 -11.75 -15.65
CA PRO A 40 2.50 -11.60 -15.39
C PRO A 40 3.42 -12.28 -16.39
N ARG A 41 2.90 -13.13 -17.26
CA ARG A 41 3.68 -13.84 -18.28
C ARG A 41 2.98 -13.89 -19.62
N SER A 42 2.24 -12.86 -19.96
CA SER A 42 1.84 -12.65 -21.33
C SER A 42 3.04 -12.18 -22.12
N VAL A 43 3.10 -12.63 -23.29
CA VAL A 43 3.80 -12.28 -24.50
C VAL A 43 4.97 -11.33 -24.40
N THR A 44 6.12 -11.82 -24.80
CA THR A 44 7.31 -11.03 -25.07
C THR A 44 7.33 -10.45 -26.48
N ASP A 45 6.50 -10.95 -27.41
CA ASP A 45 6.47 -10.50 -28.79
C ASP A 45 5.52 -9.31 -28.96
N ILE A 46 6.08 -8.20 -29.41
CA ILE A 46 5.33 -6.95 -29.61
C ILE A 46 4.27 -7.06 -30.71
N GLU A 47 4.49 -7.92 -31.70
CA GLU A 47 3.57 -8.13 -32.80
C GLU A 47 2.33 -8.91 -32.37
N MET A 48 2.44 -9.65 -31.26
CA MET A 48 1.35 -10.44 -30.68
C MET A 48 0.67 -9.78 -29.49
N ARG A 49 0.71 -8.48 -29.39
CA ARG A 49 0.02 -7.75 -28.30
C ARG A 49 -1.45 -8.06 -28.31
N GLU A 50 -1.90 -8.68 -27.22
CA GLU A 50 -3.29 -9.08 -27.04
C GLU A 50 -4.12 -7.98 -26.35
N PHE A 51 -3.46 -7.13 -25.56
CA PHE A 51 -4.05 -5.96 -24.89
C PHE A 51 -3.26 -4.71 -25.24
N MET A 52 -3.92 -3.71 -25.75
CA MET A 52 -3.34 -2.49 -26.33
C MET A 52 -3.91 -1.27 -25.63
N PRO A 53 -3.23 -0.77 -24.58
CA PRO A 53 -3.69 0.42 -23.86
C PRO A 53 -3.86 1.63 -24.78
N GLN A 54 -4.97 2.34 -24.64
CA GLN A 54 -5.34 3.53 -25.40
C GLN A 54 -5.32 4.77 -24.53
N GLU A 55 -5.87 4.68 -23.33
CA GLU A 55 -5.99 5.77 -22.40
C GLU A 55 -5.75 5.28 -20.97
N ILE A 56 -5.05 6.08 -20.20
CA ILE A 56 -4.84 5.90 -18.75
C ILE A 56 -4.93 7.28 -18.13
N LYS A 57 -5.83 7.45 -17.15
CA LYS A 57 -6.01 8.69 -16.39
C LYS A 57 -6.23 8.41 -14.92
N LEU A 58 -5.67 9.26 -14.09
CA LEU A 58 -6.03 9.40 -12.68
C LEU A 58 -6.87 10.68 -12.55
N ILE A 59 -8.13 10.55 -12.20
CA ILE A 59 -9.08 11.64 -12.00
C ILE A 59 -9.28 11.81 -10.50
N ALA A 60 -9.11 13.00 -9.98
CA ALA A 60 -9.39 13.33 -8.59
C ALA A 60 -10.62 14.23 -8.52
N ARG A 61 -11.45 14.05 -7.48
CA ARG A 61 -12.58 14.95 -7.21
C ARG A 61 -12.09 16.34 -6.86
N TYR A 62 -10.93 16.43 -6.19
CA TYR A 62 -10.35 17.69 -5.73
C TYR A 62 -8.84 17.66 -5.87
N GLY A 63 -8.26 18.87 -6.05
CA GLY A 63 -6.82 19.04 -6.04
C GLY A 63 -6.19 18.62 -4.71
N HIS A 64 -4.92 18.22 -4.77
CA HIS A 64 -4.16 17.89 -3.57
C HIS A 64 -3.86 19.18 -2.76
N PRO A 65 -4.00 19.17 -1.42
CA PRO A 65 -3.53 20.26 -0.59
C PRO A 65 -2.05 20.57 -0.79
N GLU A 66 -1.68 21.82 -0.68
CA GLU A 66 -0.28 22.21 -0.62
C GLU A 66 0.29 21.91 0.76
N VAL A 67 1.37 21.13 0.82
CA VAL A 67 2.03 20.75 2.08
C VAL A 67 3.50 21.11 2.00
N LEU A 68 3.92 22.10 2.77
CA LEU A 68 5.29 22.59 2.79
C LEU A 68 5.97 22.31 4.14
N VAL A 69 7.24 21.93 4.10
CA VAL A 69 8.10 21.82 5.29
C VAL A 69 9.34 22.68 5.05
N ASP A 70 9.52 23.70 5.88
CA ASP A 70 10.58 24.71 5.73
C ASP A 70 10.62 25.32 4.31
N GLY A 71 9.43 25.63 3.75
CA GLY A 71 9.27 26.23 2.43
C GLY A 71 9.57 25.31 1.25
N SER A 72 9.72 24.00 1.48
CA SER A 72 9.91 23.01 0.42
C SER A 72 8.75 22.04 0.43
N GLU A 73 8.39 21.53 -0.77
CA GLU A 73 7.39 20.49 -0.90
C GLU A 73 7.67 19.33 0.07
N GLY A 74 6.70 19.02 0.90
CA GLY A 74 6.82 18.09 2.01
C GLY A 74 5.70 17.06 2.10
N SER A 75 4.81 17.01 1.09
CA SER A 75 3.74 16.02 1.05
C SER A 75 4.28 14.60 1.02
N ASP A 76 3.62 13.70 1.73
CA ASP A 76 3.93 12.27 1.66
C ASP A 76 3.61 11.68 0.27
N MET A 77 2.72 12.33 -0.46
CA MET A 77 2.36 11.95 -1.82
C MET A 77 3.40 12.38 -2.86
N MET A 78 4.29 13.28 -2.51
CA MET A 78 5.36 13.84 -3.37
C MET A 78 6.73 13.29 -2.96
N ASN A 79 6.85 12.00 -2.76
CA ASN A 79 8.14 11.38 -2.52
C ASN A 79 8.98 11.38 -3.81
N ALA A 80 10.29 11.60 -3.69
CA ALA A 80 11.18 11.76 -4.84
C ALA A 80 11.23 10.55 -5.79
N ALA A 81 10.94 9.33 -5.29
CA ALA A 81 10.83 8.12 -6.10
C ALA A 81 9.44 7.98 -6.76
N ASP A 82 8.41 8.54 -6.14
CA ASP A 82 7.01 8.35 -6.51
C ASP A 82 6.31 9.66 -6.91
N ALA A 83 7.05 10.75 -7.01
CA ALA A 83 6.54 12.10 -7.27
C ALA A 83 5.64 12.20 -8.52
N LYS A 84 5.76 11.28 -9.46
CA LYS A 84 4.92 11.21 -10.66
C LYS A 84 3.68 10.34 -10.47
N ASN A 85 3.60 9.56 -9.40
CA ASN A 85 2.54 8.58 -9.21
C ASN A 85 1.28 9.18 -8.61
N ASP A 86 1.41 10.38 -8.03
CA ASP A 86 0.31 11.08 -7.39
C ASP A 86 -0.16 12.32 -8.15
N ASP A 87 0.49 12.63 -9.27
CA ASP A 87 0.00 13.63 -10.20
C ASP A 87 -1.34 13.15 -10.76
N VAL A 88 -2.39 13.93 -10.53
CA VAL A 88 -3.68 13.68 -11.13
C VAL A 88 -3.72 14.31 -12.52
N ASP A 89 -4.21 13.54 -13.50
CA ASP A 89 -4.34 14.01 -14.87
C ASP A 89 -5.49 15.00 -15.03
N GLU A 90 -6.51 14.88 -14.17
CA GLU A 90 -7.72 15.68 -14.24
C GLU A 90 -8.33 15.89 -12.85
N VAL A 91 -8.84 17.10 -12.58
CA VAL A 91 -9.64 17.39 -11.40
C VAL A 91 -11.08 17.64 -11.84
N ASP A 92 -11.99 16.76 -11.42
CA ASP A 92 -13.42 16.84 -11.74
C ASP A 92 -14.26 16.83 -10.44
N PRO A 93 -14.73 17.99 -9.96
CA PRO A 93 -15.52 18.08 -8.73
C PRO A 93 -16.91 17.42 -8.84
N THR A 94 -17.32 17.00 -10.02
CA THR A 94 -18.63 16.36 -10.23
C THR A 94 -18.62 14.87 -9.95
N ILE A 95 -17.45 14.22 -9.94
CA ILE A 95 -17.35 12.82 -9.58
C ILE A 95 -17.67 12.62 -8.09
N LYS A 96 -18.18 11.45 -7.76
CA LYS A 96 -18.59 11.13 -6.38
C LYS A 96 -17.50 10.43 -5.56
N ALA A 97 -16.60 9.71 -6.22
CA ALA A 97 -15.43 9.13 -5.59
C ALA A 97 -14.34 10.18 -5.35
N ASP A 98 -13.50 9.99 -4.36
CA ASP A 98 -12.34 10.86 -4.15
C ASP A 98 -11.34 10.74 -5.30
N ARG A 99 -11.20 9.52 -5.84
CA ARG A 99 -10.36 9.24 -7.01
C ARG A 99 -10.98 8.19 -7.92
N ILE A 100 -10.77 8.35 -9.23
CA ILE A 100 -11.11 7.36 -10.25
C ILE A 100 -9.84 7.09 -11.07
N PHE A 101 -9.42 5.83 -11.11
CA PHE A 101 -8.45 5.39 -12.09
C PHE A 101 -9.22 4.89 -13.32
N HIS A 102 -9.10 5.62 -14.41
CA HIS A 102 -9.75 5.33 -15.68
C HIS A 102 -8.76 4.76 -16.68
N ASN A 103 -9.14 3.68 -17.38
CA ASN A 103 -8.31 3.22 -18.48
C ASN A 103 -9.14 2.55 -19.59
N VAL A 104 -8.69 2.74 -20.84
CA VAL A 104 -9.26 2.15 -22.04
C VAL A 104 -8.23 1.28 -22.73
N VAL A 105 -8.62 0.05 -23.08
CA VAL A 105 -7.71 -0.94 -23.68
C VAL A 105 -8.44 -1.64 -24.83
N ASN A 106 -7.86 -1.62 -26.03
CA ASN A 106 -8.30 -2.48 -27.12
C ASN A 106 -7.71 -3.88 -26.96
N THR A 107 -8.41 -4.88 -27.46
CA THR A 107 -7.94 -6.27 -27.41
C THR A 107 -7.90 -6.91 -28.78
N SER A 108 -7.06 -7.91 -28.96
CA SER A 108 -6.96 -8.67 -30.22
C SER A 108 -8.24 -9.49 -30.55
N LEU A 109 -9.17 -9.60 -29.62
CA LEU A 109 -10.51 -10.16 -29.86
C LEU A 109 -11.49 -9.15 -30.47
N GLY A 110 -11.11 -7.89 -30.66
CA GLY A 110 -12.02 -6.84 -31.11
C GLY A 110 -12.91 -6.28 -30.01
N LEU A 111 -12.60 -6.60 -28.73
CA LEU A 111 -13.25 -5.98 -27.58
C LEU A 111 -12.44 -4.77 -27.14
N THR A 112 -13.12 -3.66 -26.89
CA THR A 112 -12.58 -2.51 -26.16
C THR A 112 -13.05 -2.61 -24.72
N LEU A 113 -12.09 -2.68 -23.82
CA LEU A 113 -12.32 -2.66 -22.38
C LEU A 113 -12.20 -1.22 -21.87
N THR A 114 -13.24 -0.73 -21.22
CA THR A 114 -13.18 0.46 -20.34
C THR A 114 -13.22 0.01 -18.90
N ARG A 115 -12.27 0.44 -18.09
CA ARG A 115 -12.21 0.14 -16.66
C ARG A 115 -12.15 1.42 -15.86
N ASN A 116 -13.02 1.50 -14.87
CA ASN A 116 -12.98 2.51 -13.82
C ASN A 116 -12.75 1.83 -12.46
N VAL A 117 -11.79 2.34 -11.70
CA VAL A 117 -11.55 1.92 -10.31
C VAL A 117 -11.84 3.12 -9.42
N TYR A 118 -12.84 2.98 -8.57
CA TYR A 118 -13.30 4.01 -7.67
C TYR A 118 -12.73 3.79 -6.27
N ALA A 119 -12.15 4.85 -5.69
CA ALA A 119 -11.60 4.86 -4.35
C ALA A 119 -12.17 6.01 -3.51
N LEU A 120 -12.38 5.73 -2.23
CA LEU A 120 -12.90 6.68 -1.24
C LEU A 120 -11.88 6.90 -0.13
N ALA A 121 -11.76 8.13 0.32
CA ALA A 121 -10.91 8.51 1.44
C ALA A 121 -11.66 8.51 2.79
N GLN A 122 -13.00 8.42 2.79
CA GLN A 122 -13.81 8.37 4.00
C GLN A 122 -13.53 7.09 4.79
N GLN A 123 -13.22 7.22 6.07
CA GLN A 123 -12.67 6.18 6.96
C GLN A 123 -13.51 4.89 7.10
N ASN A 124 -14.78 4.92 6.71
CA ASN A 124 -15.63 3.72 6.71
C ASN A 124 -15.59 2.96 5.39
N TYR A 125 -14.97 3.53 4.34
CA TYR A 125 -14.94 3.02 2.97
C TYR A 125 -13.53 3.03 2.34
N ASP A 126 -12.50 3.48 3.07
CA ASP A 126 -11.11 3.59 2.60
C ASP A 126 -10.43 2.23 2.33
N ASN A 127 -11.09 1.15 2.71
CA ASN A 127 -10.67 -0.23 2.47
C ASN A 127 -11.46 -0.94 1.34
N ILE A 128 -12.13 -0.16 0.48
CA ILE A 128 -12.95 -0.65 -0.63
C ILE A 128 -12.48 0.00 -1.94
N HIS A 129 -12.18 -0.82 -2.93
CA HIS A 129 -12.05 -0.38 -4.31
C HIS A 129 -13.16 -1.02 -5.14
N ILE A 130 -13.99 -0.20 -5.79
CA ILE A 130 -14.99 -0.69 -6.75
C ILE A 130 -14.38 -0.65 -8.14
N LEU A 131 -14.42 -1.80 -8.82
CA LEU A 131 -13.89 -1.96 -10.16
C LEU A 131 -15.06 -2.21 -11.12
N GLU A 132 -15.28 -1.27 -12.01
CA GLU A 132 -16.26 -1.36 -13.06
C GLU A 132 -15.57 -1.64 -14.39
N TYR A 133 -16.00 -2.69 -15.06
CA TYR A 133 -15.51 -3.11 -16.37
C TYR A 133 -16.66 -3.06 -17.37
N GLU A 134 -16.44 -2.39 -18.49
CA GLU A 134 -17.33 -2.44 -19.64
C GLU A 134 -16.55 -2.99 -20.83
N PHE A 135 -17.08 -4.02 -21.49
CA PHE A 135 -16.49 -4.68 -22.64
C PHE A 135 -17.38 -4.45 -23.85
N GLU A 136 -16.96 -3.60 -24.77
CA GLU A 136 -17.68 -3.30 -26.01
C GLU A 136 -17.06 -4.05 -27.20
N ASN A 137 -17.88 -4.71 -28.02
CA ASN A 137 -17.42 -5.27 -29.27
C ASN A 137 -17.32 -4.18 -30.34
N THR A 138 -16.14 -3.50 -30.36
CA THR A 138 -15.82 -2.45 -31.35
C THR A 138 -15.24 -3.02 -32.65
N GLY A 139 -14.85 -4.29 -32.65
CA GLY A 139 -14.15 -4.93 -33.76
C GLY A 139 -12.68 -4.47 -33.92
N ILE A 140 -12.16 -3.56 -33.08
CA ILE A 140 -10.78 -3.06 -33.18
C ILE A 140 -9.83 -4.12 -32.63
N TYR A 141 -9.01 -4.74 -33.53
CA TYR A 141 -8.24 -5.93 -33.17
C TYR A 141 -6.72 -5.70 -33.11
N ASN A 142 -6.22 -4.52 -33.44
CA ASN A 142 -4.78 -4.22 -33.38
C ASN A 142 -4.48 -2.77 -32.93
N ALA A 143 -3.20 -2.48 -32.70
CA ALA A 143 -2.75 -1.17 -32.26
C ALA A 143 -2.90 -0.07 -33.33
N ALA A 144 -3.05 -0.43 -34.60
CA ALA A 144 -3.29 0.51 -35.70
C ALA A 144 -4.76 0.94 -35.81
N GLY A 145 -5.65 0.41 -34.99
CA GLY A 145 -7.08 0.71 -35.02
C GLY A 145 -7.84 0.01 -36.15
N SER A 146 -7.27 -1.05 -36.75
CA SER A 146 -7.98 -1.81 -37.79
C SER A 146 -9.18 -2.53 -37.21
N VAL A 147 -10.29 -2.54 -37.98
CA VAL A 147 -11.56 -3.06 -37.51
C VAL A 147 -11.95 -4.31 -38.30
N HIS A 148 -12.37 -5.36 -37.61
CA HIS A 148 -12.98 -6.56 -38.15
C HIS A 148 -14.26 -6.89 -37.37
N PRO A 149 -15.44 -6.47 -37.85
CA PRO A 149 -16.68 -6.73 -37.12
C PRO A 149 -17.09 -8.20 -37.26
N GLN A 150 -17.22 -8.86 -36.11
CA GLN A 150 -17.78 -10.20 -36.01
C GLN A 150 -18.56 -10.35 -34.71
N THR A 151 -19.57 -11.20 -34.69
CA THR A 151 -20.22 -11.58 -33.44
C THR A 151 -19.29 -12.48 -32.66
N LEU A 152 -19.02 -12.15 -31.41
CA LEU A 152 -18.21 -12.98 -30.50
C LEU A 152 -19.14 -13.94 -29.77
N GLU A 153 -18.84 -15.23 -29.83
CA GLU A 153 -19.63 -16.29 -29.20
C GLU A 153 -18.84 -16.95 -28.05
N GLY A 154 -19.57 -17.46 -27.07
CA GLY A 154 -18.98 -18.16 -25.94
C GLY A 154 -17.96 -17.32 -25.17
N VAL A 155 -18.19 -16.00 -25.06
CA VAL A 155 -17.23 -15.10 -24.44
C VAL A 155 -17.26 -15.29 -22.93
N TYR A 156 -16.07 -15.54 -22.38
CA TYR A 156 -15.85 -15.54 -20.95
C TYR A 156 -14.82 -14.48 -20.57
N PHE A 157 -15.11 -13.75 -19.50
CA PHE A 157 -14.19 -12.85 -18.82
C PHE A 157 -13.70 -13.55 -17.55
N HIS A 158 -12.41 -13.84 -17.48
CA HIS A 158 -11.81 -14.65 -16.42
C HIS A 158 -10.73 -13.87 -15.71
N TRP A 159 -10.79 -13.79 -14.37
CA TRP A 159 -9.79 -13.18 -13.53
C TRP A 159 -9.09 -14.22 -12.66
N GLN A 160 -7.83 -13.95 -12.37
CA GLN A 160 -7.02 -14.70 -11.41
C GLN A 160 -6.39 -13.73 -10.42
N TRP A 161 -6.47 -14.06 -9.15
CA TRP A 161 -5.82 -13.33 -8.06
C TRP A 161 -4.82 -14.24 -7.37
N ARG A 162 -3.59 -13.77 -7.25
CA ARG A 162 -2.56 -14.40 -6.45
C ARG A 162 -2.36 -13.56 -5.19
N ASP A 163 -3.10 -13.87 -4.16
CA ASP A 163 -3.02 -13.17 -2.89
C ASP A 163 -1.85 -13.68 -2.04
N ALA A 164 -1.34 -12.81 -1.17
CA ALA A 164 -0.15 -13.02 -0.37
C ALA A 164 -0.35 -12.57 1.07
N THR A 165 -1.52 -12.84 1.63
CA THR A 165 -1.89 -12.48 3.01
C THR A 165 -0.98 -13.10 4.06
N ALA A 166 -0.23 -14.12 3.70
CA ALA A 166 0.65 -14.88 4.58
C ALA A 166 2.15 -14.62 4.33
N GLN A 167 2.50 -13.58 3.61
CA GLN A 167 3.89 -13.33 3.21
C GLN A 167 4.86 -13.31 4.40
N GLU A 168 4.51 -12.63 5.47
CA GLU A 168 5.35 -12.46 6.65
C GLU A 168 5.46 -13.75 7.48
N GLY A 169 4.42 -14.57 7.50
CA GLY A 169 4.39 -15.84 8.21
C GLY A 169 5.22 -16.96 7.60
N CYS A 170 5.54 -16.82 6.34
CA CYS A 170 6.30 -17.82 5.60
C CYS A 170 7.82 -17.73 5.82
N TRP A 171 8.27 -16.88 6.69
CA TRP A 171 9.68 -16.60 6.87
C TRP A 171 10.39 -17.67 7.71
N ASN A 172 11.18 -18.47 7.06
CA ASN A 172 12.16 -19.31 7.70
C ASN A 172 13.51 -18.58 7.67
N GLY A 173 14.11 -18.31 8.84
CA GLY A 173 15.27 -17.44 9.02
C GLY A 173 16.51 -17.70 8.15
N ALA A 174 16.57 -18.83 7.42
CA ALA A 174 17.66 -19.16 6.51
C ALA A 174 17.68 -18.35 5.20
N TYR A 175 16.59 -17.67 4.87
CA TYR A 175 16.44 -16.98 3.58
C TYR A 175 16.43 -15.46 3.67
N THR A 176 16.53 -14.90 4.86
CA THR A 176 16.46 -13.46 5.12
C THR A 176 17.48 -12.63 4.36
N ALA A 177 18.71 -13.11 4.23
CA ALA A 177 19.79 -12.35 3.57
C ALA A 177 19.69 -12.35 2.03
N LEU A 178 19.15 -13.40 1.44
CA LEU A 178 19.05 -13.54 -0.02
C LEU A 178 17.84 -12.81 -0.62
N TYR A 179 16.77 -12.63 0.15
CA TYR A 179 15.51 -12.07 -0.35
C TYR A 179 15.34 -10.56 -0.07
N ARG A 180 16.28 -9.96 0.65
CA ARG A 180 16.26 -8.54 0.98
C ARG A 180 16.16 -7.63 -0.25
N ASN A 181 16.85 -8.01 -1.34
CA ASN A 181 16.83 -7.26 -2.60
C ASN A 181 15.76 -7.75 -3.59
N TRP A 182 15.17 -8.91 -3.37
CA TRP A 182 14.18 -9.49 -4.28
C TRP A 182 12.77 -9.05 -3.99
N ILE A 183 12.48 -8.69 -2.76
CA ILE A 183 11.16 -8.21 -2.35
C ILE A 183 10.90 -6.81 -2.93
N GLU A 184 11.94 -6.01 -3.14
CA GLU A 184 11.84 -4.68 -3.71
C GLU A 184 11.69 -4.67 -5.24
N THR A 185 12.08 -5.73 -5.95
CA THR A 185 12.18 -5.69 -7.40
C THR A 185 11.44 -6.79 -8.16
N THR A 186 11.05 -7.88 -7.52
CA THR A 186 10.33 -8.97 -8.21
C THR A 186 9.29 -9.64 -7.33
N VAL A 187 8.06 -9.46 -7.70
CA VAL A 187 6.86 -10.13 -7.19
C VAL A 187 6.89 -11.64 -7.47
N ARG A 188 8.03 -12.28 -7.43
CA ARG A 188 8.22 -13.64 -7.90
C ARG A 188 8.78 -14.57 -6.85
N ASP A 189 8.31 -14.49 -5.66
CA ASP A 189 8.78 -15.51 -4.74
C ASP A 189 7.80 -16.69 -4.71
N VAL A 190 8.37 -17.89 -4.77
CA VAL A 190 7.68 -19.16 -4.52
C VAL A 190 6.97 -19.22 -3.16
N ARG A 191 7.15 -18.21 -2.33
CA ARG A 191 6.59 -18.13 -0.99
C ARG A 191 5.38 -17.20 -0.85
N TRP A 192 5.06 -16.44 -1.89
CA TRP A 192 3.85 -15.67 -1.93
C TRP A 192 2.65 -16.57 -1.75
N GLY A 193 1.82 -16.23 -0.77
CA GLY A 193 0.63 -16.99 -0.47
C GLY A 193 0.88 -18.40 0.08
N PHE A 194 2.06 -18.68 0.62
CA PHE A 194 2.45 -20.02 1.08
C PHE A 194 1.50 -20.63 2.11
N SER A 195 0.98 -19.83 3.03
CA SER A 195 -0.07 -20.23 3.98
C SER A 195 -1.42 -19.57 3.66
N THR A 196 -1.57 -18.99 2.47
CA THR A 196 -2.80 -18.31 2.08
C THR A 196 -3.90 -19.34 1.87
N MET A 197 -5.03 -19.11 2.52
CA MET A 197 -6.27 -19.84 2.34
C MET A 197 -7.21 -19.00 1.50
N ASN A 198 -7.96 -19.67 0.63
CA ASN A 198 -8.99 -19.05 -0.17
C ASN A 198 -10.30 -19.81 0.01
N ASP A 199 -11.40 -19.10 0.03
CA ASP A 199 -12.72 -19.68 0.06
C ASP A 199 -13.67 -18.91 -0.85
N VAL A 200 -14.60 -19.58 -1.47
CA VAL A 200 -15.57 -18.99 -2.38
C VAL A 200 -16.87 -18.71 -1.62
N ILE A 201 -17.45 -17.57 -1.90
CA ILE A 201 -18.74 -17.16 -1.33
C ILE A 201 -19.78 -17.24 -2.44
N GLY A 202 -20.95 -17.76 -2.10
CA GLY A 202 -22.08 -17.86 -3.01
C GLY A 202 -22.26 -19.25 -3.61
N GLU A 203 -23.11 -19.35 -4.61
CA GLU A 203 -23.33 -20.59 -5.34
C GLU A 203 -22.18 -20.86 -6.32
N ASP A 204 -21.59 -22.04 -6.18
CA ASP A 204 -20.68 -22.57 -7.17
C ASP A 204 -21.42 -23.57 -8.04
N GLN A 205 -21.47 -23.35 -9.33
CA GLN A 205 -22.17 -24.25 -10.26
C GLN A 205 -21.53 -25.64 -10.35
N ASN A 206 -20.24 -25.75 -10.05
CA ASN A 206 -19.56 -27.03 -9.98
C ASN A 206 -19.72 -27.68 -8.60
N ASN A 207 -20.17 -26.92 -7.61
CA ASN A 207 -20.49 -27.38 -6.28
C ASN A 207 -21.76 -26.65 -5.79
N PRO A 208 -22.95 -27.14 -6.15
CA PRO A 208 -24.22 -26.48 -5.87
C PRO A 208 -24.57 -26.35 -4.38
N THR A 209 -23.74 -26.88 -3.51
CA THR A 209 -23.87 -26.60 -2.09
C THR A 209 -23.30 -25.19 -1.84
N PRO A 210 -24.14 -24.23 -1.39
CA PRO A 210 -23.63 -22.92 -1.04
C PRO A 210 -22.47 -23.06 -0.06
N VAL A 211 -21.34 -22.44 -0.35
CA VAL A 211 -20.20 -22.39 0.57
C VAL A 211 -20.51 -21.59 1.84
N SER A 212 -21.71 -21.18 1.94
CA SER A 212 -22.38 -20.36 2.92
C SER A 212 -22.67 -21.02 4.27
N THR A 213 -22.27 -22.26 4.48
CA THR A 213 -22.30 -22.85 5.85
C THR A 213 -21.31 -22.15 6.78
N TYR A 214 -20.62 -21.14 6.26
CA TYR A 214 -19.71 -20.35 7.01
C TYR A 214 -20.45 -19.18 7.64
N ILE A 215 -21.00 -19.44 8.79
CA ILE A 215 -21.68 -18.46 9.62
C ILE A 215 -20.64 -17.51 10.23
N ASP A 216 -20.82 -16.22 10.11
CA ASP A 216 -20.02 -15.25 10.85
C ASP A 216 -20.31 -15.34 12.35
N LYS A 217 -19.50 -14.68 13.17
CA LYS A 217 -19.67 -14.70 14.64
C LYS A 217 -21.01 -14.12 15.13
N THR A 218 -21.66 -13.32 14.30
CA THR A 218 -22.96 -12.71 14.62
C THR A 218 -24.13 -13.62 14.25
N GLY A 219 -23.86 -14.75 13.62
CA GLY A 219 -24.86 -15.66 13.10
C GLY A 219 -25.48 -15.19 11.79
N GLN A 220 -24.85 -14.20 11.13
CA GLN A 220 -25.26 -13.76 9.81
C GLN A 220 -24.58 -14.64 8.75
N ASP A 221 -25.35 -15.13 7.82
CA ASP A 221 -24.83 -15.82 6.65
C ASP A 221 -24.07 -14.85 5.73
N ALA A 222 -23.33 -15.36 4.76
CA ALA A 222 -22.68 -14.55 3.73
C ALA A 222 -23.69 -13.96 2.75
N GLN A 223 -24.70 -13.27 3.28
CA GLN A 223 -25.75 -12.60 2.56
C GLN A 223 -25.62 -11.07 2.64
N ASP A 224 -26.11 -10.39 1.59
CA ASP A 224 -26.25 -8.94 1.62
C ASP A 224 -27.44 -8.52 2.53
N ASP A 225 -27.64 -7.23 2.69
CA ASP A 225 -28.72 -6.70 3.55
C ASP A 225 -30.13 -6.96 2.98
N GLN A 226 -30.24 -7.43 1.74
CA GLN A 226 -31.47 -7.84 1.10
C GLN A 226 -31.71 -9.37 1.18
N GLY A 227 -30.78 -10.11 1.79
CA GLY A 227 -30.84 -11.56 1.92
C GLY A 227 -30.36 -12.34 0.68
N ASN A 228 -29.73 -11.68 -0.29
CA ASN A 228 -29.13 -12.37 -1.43
C ASN A 228 -27.74 -12.87 -1.06
N TRP A 229 -27.37 -14.06 -1.56
CA TRP A 229 -26.02 -14.57 -1.38
C TRP A 229 -24.98 -13.64 -2.03
N MET A 230 -24.00 -13.21 -1.24
CA MET A 230 -22.83 -12.54 -1.77
C MET A 230 -22.03 -13.54 -2.61
N ARG A 231 -21.44 -13.06 -3.68
CA ARG A 231 -20.67 -13.84 -4.67
C ARG A 231 -19.25 -13.34 -4.71
N GLY A 232 -18.27 -14.21 -4.60
CA GLY A 232 -16.87 -13.77 -4.60
C GLY A 232 -15.94 -14.75 -3.89
N TYR A 233 -14.88 -14.25 -3.31
CA TYR A 233 -13.95 -15.06 -2.55
C TYR A 233 -13.35 -14.29 -1.36
N VAL A 234 -12.81 -15.05 -0.41
CA VAL A 234 -12.08 -14.58 0.77
C VAL A 234 -10.71 -15.23 0.77
N SER A 235 -9.70 -14.45 1.12
CA SER A 235 -8.30 -14.90 1.28
C SER A 235 -7.77 -14.50 2.65
N TRP A 236 -7.10 -15.43 3.34
CA TRP A 236 -6.50 -15.19 4.65
C TRP A 236 -5.31 -16.10 4.89
N MET A 237 -4.58 -15.87 5.98
CA MET A 237 -3.52 -16.76 6.43
C MET A 237 -4.08 -17.91 7.26
N GLY A 238 -3.99 -19.14 6.73
CA GLY A 238 -4.35 -20.38 7.44
C GLY A 238 -3.20 -20.95 8.27
N TYR A 239 -3.52 -21.99 9.02
CA TYR A 239 -2.54 -22.74 9.80
C TYR A 239 -1.65 -23.62 8.90
N TRP A 240 -0.35 -23.63 9.22
CA TRP A 240 0.62 -24.52 8.58
C TRP A 240 1.46 -25.26 9.62
N SER A 241 1.29 -26.55 9.69
CA SER A 241 1.92 -27.42 10.70
C SER A 241 3.46 -27.41 10.68
N ASP A 242 4.08 -27.14 9.53
CA ASP A 242 5.55 -27.19 9.40
C ASP A 242 6.29 -26.06 10.15
N PHE A 243 5.58 -25.02 10.57
CA PHE A 243 6.16 -23.97 11.39
C PHE A 243 6.51 -24.43 12.81
N GLY A 244 5.91 -25.50 13.29
CA GLY A 244 6.11 -26.01 14.66
C GLY A 244 5.59 -25.07 15.76
N TYR A 245 4.77 -24.08 15.39
CA TYR A 245 4.01 -23.20 16.28
C TYR A 245 2.74 -22.75 15.55
N ASN A 246 1.77 -22.20 16.28
CA ASN A 246 0.57 -21.65 15.66
C ASN A 246 0.88 -20.35 14.90
N ASN A 247 0.86 -20.42 13.57
CA ASN A 247 1.24 -19.37 12.65
C ASN A 247 0.08 -18.50 12.13
N ILE A 248 -1.15 -18.71 12.60
CA ILE A 248 -2.30 -17.89 12.20
C ILE A 248 -2.08 -16.42 12.60
N GLY A 249 -2.26 -15.51 11.64
CA GLY A 249 -1.97 -14.10 11.79
C GLY A 249 -0.48 -13.75 11.67
N SER A 250 0.38 -14.73 11.36
CA SER A 250 1.82 -14.53 11.17
C SER A 250 2.56 -13.91 12.37
N PRO A 251 2.50 -14.51 13.57
CA PRO A 251 3.15 -13.94 14.74
C PRO A 251 4.68 -14.03 14.65
N LEU A 252 5.39 -12.98 15.04
CA LEU A 252 6.84 -12.92 15.02
C LEU A 252 7.45 -13.51 16.30
N VAL A 253 7.79 -14.81 16.29
CA VAL A 253 8.21 -15.56 17.50
C VAL A 253 9.57 -16.22 17.43
N LYS A 254 10.23 -16.29 16.30
CA LYS A 254 11.50 -17.03 16.15
C LYS A 254 12.65 -16.17 15.64
N GLY A 255 12.71 -14.94 16.09
CA GLY A 255 13.84 -14.12 15.74
C GLY A 255 14.01 -13.88 14.25
N VAL A 256 12.92 -13.65 13.58
CA VAL A 256 12.92 -13.29 12.17
C VAL A 256 13.58 -11.91 12.08
N ALA A 257 14.83 -11.90 11.60
CA ALA A 257 15.47 -10.66 11.25
C ALA A 257 14.74 -10.09 10.02
N HIS A 258 14.04 -9.01 10.21
CA HIS A 258 13.45 -8.28 9.11
C HIS A 258 14.41 -7.18 8.67
N ASN A 259 14.85 -7.19 7.42
CA ASN A 259 15.73 -6.17 6.82
C ASN A 259 17.03 -5.85 7.61
N GLY A 260 17.61 -6.82 8.33
CA GLY A 260 18.80 -6.58 9.16
C GLY A 260 18.52 -5.85 10.46
N LEU A 261 17.25 -5.58 10.77
CA LEU A 261 16.84 -5.07 12.08
C LEU A 261 16.97 -6.14 13.15
N ALA A 262 17.11 -5.69 14.40
CA ALA A 262 17.14 -6.58 15.55
C ALA A 262 15.98 -7.59 15.49
N VAL A 263 16.32 -8.81 15.85
CA VAL A 263 15.39 -9.94 15.89
C VAL A 263 14.11 -9.56 16.65
N ILE A 264 13.02 -9.33 15.90
CA ILE A 264 11.72 -9.08 16.52
C ILE A 264 11.19 -10.44 17.00
N ASN A 265 10.95 -10.54 18.28
CA ASN A 265 10.45 -11.75 18.94
C ASN A 265 9.49 -11.34 20.07
N ASP A 266 8.47 -10.56 19.71
CA ASP A 266 7.48 -10.05 20.65
C ASP A 266 6.06 -10.54 20.38
N GLY A 267 5.92 -11.40 19.36
CA GLY A 267 4.67 -12.04 19.02
C GLY A 267 3.72 -11.18 18.18
N ARG A 268 4.07 -9.92 17.86
CA ARG A 268 3.20 -9.08 17.02
C ARG A 268 2.77 -9.81 15.76
N LEU A 269 1.55 -9.56 15.31
CA LEU A 269 1.01 -10.22 14.13
C LEU A 269 1.41 -9.45 12.86
N GLY A 270 2.04 -10.16 11.92
CA GLY A 270 2.49 -9.60 10.65
C GLY A 270 1.42 -9.65 9.55
N ALA A 271 0.51 -10.61 9.59
CA ALA A 271 -0.52 -10.82 8.56
C ALA A 271 -1.89 -11.24 9.15
N PRO A 272 -2.52 -10.42 10.01
CA PRO A 272 -3.81 -10.74 10.59
C PRO A 272 -5.00 -10.33 9.72
N GLN A 273 -4.74 -9.83 8.50
CA GLN A 273 -5.75 -9.25 7.63
C GLN A 273 -6.44 -10.33 6.78
N TYR A 274 -7.64 -9.97 6.35
CA TYR A 274 -8.43 -10.64 5.34
C TYR A 274 -8.53 -9.78 4.11
N LYS A 275 -8.44 -10.40 2.95
CA LYS A 275 -8.65 -9.78 1.66
C LYS A 275 -9.67 -10.58 0.88
N GLY A 276 -10.38 -9.93 0.01
CA GLY A 276 -11.32 -10.63 -0.85
C GLY A 276 -11.93 -9.75 -1.91
N MET A 277 -12.77 -10.38 -2.70
CA MET A 277 -13.53 -9.74 -3.75
C MET A 277 -14.99 -10.17 -3.67
N VAL A 278 -15.89 -9.22 -3.87
CA VAL A 278 -17.33 -9.47 -3.98
C VAL A 278 -17.86 -8.94 -5.29
N VAL A 279 -18.66 -9.76 -5.98
CA VAL A 279 -19.37 -9.36 -7.21
C VAL A 279 -20.54 -8.49 -6.81
N ILE A 280 -20.65 -7.33 -7.47
CA ILE A 280 -21.73 -6.38 -7.26
C ILE A 280 -22.77 -6.51 -8.38
N HIS A 281 -22.28 -6.64 -9.62
CA HIS A 281 -23.12 -6.70 -10.81
C HIS A 281 -22.42 -7.49 -11.91
N ALA A 282 -23.18 -8.24 -12.67
CA ALA A 282 -22.77 -8.81 -13.94
C ALA A 282 -23.98 -8.87 -14.86
N ASP A 283 -23.89 -8.24 -16.03
CA ASP A 283 -24.98 -8.25 -17.02
C ASP A 283 -25.41 -9.67 -17.35
N LYS A 284 -26.70 -9.89 -17.47
CA LYS A 284 -27.27 -11.17 -17.86
C LYS A 284 -26.96 -11.51 -19.30
N SER A 285 -26.94 -10.52 -20.19
CA SER A 285 -26.53 -10.64 -21.58
C SER A 285 -26.22 -9.26 -22.16
N ALA A 286 -25.68 -9.22 -23.38
CA ALA A 286 -25.41 -7.97 -24.09
C ALA A 286 -26.68 -7.17 -24.47
N THR A 287 -27.87 -7.71 -24.24
CA THR A 287 -29.18 -7.06 -24.46
C THR A 287 -30.04 -6.98 -23.20
N ASP A 288 -29.57 -7.50 -22.09
CA ASP A 288 -30.24 -7.46 -20.80
C ASP A 288 -29.22 -7.10 -19.71
N ASN A 289 -29.22 -5.85 -19.28
CA ASN A 289 -28.28 -5.27 -18.33
C ASN A 289 -28.72 -5.51 -16.87
N SER A 290 -29.73 -6.36 -16.63
CA SER A 290 -30.05 -6.77 -15.26
C SER A 290 -28.94 -7.66 -14.70
N ASP A 291 -28.75 -7.60 -13.38
CA ASP A 291 -27.76 -8.46 -12.69
C ASP A 291 -28.13 -9.94 -12.85
N ASP A 292 -27.16 -10.75 -13.25
CA ASP A 292 -27.28 -12.21 -13.29
C ASP A 292 -26.74 -12.81 -11.99
N PRO A 293 -27.60 -13.27 -11.08
CA PRO A 293 -27.16 -13.87 -9.82
C PRO A 293 -26.40 -15.19 -10.00
N SER A 294 -26.44 -15.79 -11.18
CA SER A 294 -25.68 -17.02 -11.49
C SER A 294 -24.20 -16.76 -11.88
N GLN A 295 -23.80 -15.48 -11.96
CA GLN A 295 -22.41 -15.11 -12.23
C GLN A 295 -21.65 -14.85 -10.91
N PRO A 296 -20.37 -15.23 -10.83
CA PRO A 296 -19.55 -15.87 -11.86
C PRO A 296 -19.97 -17.30 -12.16
N ARG A 297 -19.86 -17.69 -13.42
CA ARG A 297 -20.30 -19.01 -13.89
C ARG A 297 -19.40 -20.13 -13.47
N SER A 298 -18.12 -19.86 -13.36
CA SER A 298 -17.15 -20.81 -12.86
C SER A 298 -16.22 -20.15 -11.85
N ASN A 299 -15.73 -20.92 -10.93
CA ASN A 299 -14.72 -20.52 -9.99
C ASN A 299 -13.73 -21.66 -9.77
N GLY A 300 -12.66 -21.38 -9.11
CA GLY A 300 -11.70 -22.40 -8.75
C GLY A 300 -10.47 -21.76 -8.11
N PHE A 301 -9.59 -22.62 -7.63
CA PHE A 301 -8.25 -22.20 -7.26
C PHE A 301 -7.24 -23.23 -7.70
N ILE A 302 -6.05 -22.77 -7.95
CA ILE A 302 -4.96 -23.56 -8.49
C ILE A 302 -3.68 -23.14 -7.80
N ASN A 303 -2.74 -24.08 -7.67
CA ASN A 303 -1.41 -23.74 -7.19
C ASN A 303 -0.85 -22.55 -7.97
N SER A 304 -0.39 -21.53 -7.28
CA SER A 304 0.06 -20.28 -7.87
C SER A 304 1.29 -20.41 -8.78
N ASN A 305 1.99 -21.53 -8.72
CA ASN A 305 3.09 -21.88 -9.63
C ASN A 305 2.67 -22.80 -10.78
N HIS A 306 1.39 -23.13 -10.89
CA HIS A 306 0.95 -23.99 -11.98
C HIS A 306 1.22 -23.35 -13.34
N GLN A 307 1.64 -24.18 -14.31
CA GLN A 307 2.05 -23.73 -15.65
C GLN A 307 1.00 -22.92 -16.42
N HIS A 308 -0.28 -23.10 -16.13
CA HIS A 308 -1.38 -22.38 -16.79
C HIS A 308 -1.78 -21.11 -16.05
N THR A 309 -1.18 -20.80 -14.93
CA THR A 309 -1.45 -19.56 -14.18
C THR A 309 -0.42 -18.47 -14.51
N PHE A 310 0.46 -18.19 -13.58
CA PHE A 310 1.46 -17.14 -13.70
C PHE A 310 2.85 -17.64 -14.11
N THR A 311 3.06 -18.95 -14.30
CA THR A 311 4.36 -19.48 -14.70
C THR A 311 4.48 -19.69 -16.20
N ALA A 312 5.65 -19.45 -16.76
CA ALA A 312 5.96 -19.76 -18.15
C ALA A 312 6.24 -21.25 -18.33
N GLY A 313 6.04 -21.75 -19.51
CA GLY A 313 6.38 -23.14 -19.89
C GLY A 313 5.54 -23.66 -21.03
N LEU A 314 4.41 -23.01 -21.33
CA LEU A 314 3.56 -23.36 -22.46
C LEU A 314 3.54 -22.24 -23.49
N ASN A 315 3.45 -22.64 -24.76
CA ASN A 315 3.13 -21.69 -25.82
C ASN A 315 1.68 -21.22 -25.66
N GLN A 316 1.51 -19.98 -25.22
CA GLN A 316 0.20 -19.38 -24.93
C GLN A 316 -0.68 -19.21 -26.19
N TYR A 317 -0.06 -19.22 -27.38
CA TYR A 317 -0.74 -19.05 -28.68
C TYR A 317 -1.03 -20.37 -29.37
N ASP A 318 -0.60 -21.47 -28.83
CA ASP A 318 -0.92 -22.80 -29.38
C ASP A 318 -2.42 -23.10 -29.19
N ALA A 319 -3.07 -23.53 -30.28
CA ALA A 319 -4.50 -23.79 -30.29
C ALA A 319 -4.94 -24.84 -29.25
N ALA A 320 -4.11 -25.86 -29.02
CA ALA A 320 -4.38 -26.89 -28.03
C ALA A 320 -4.31 -26.31 -26.60
N THR A 321 -3.30 -25.46 -26.34
CA THR A 321 -3.14 -24.77 -25.06
C THR A 321 -4.32 -23.83 -24.79
N MET A 322 -4.72 -23.02 -25.78
CA MET A 322 -5.89 -22.14 -25.67
C MET A 322 -7.18 -22.93 -25.42
N THR A 323 -7.36 -24.05 -26.14
CA THR A 323 -8.52 -24.95 -25.93
C THR A 323 -8.54 -25.51 -24.51
N GLN A 324 -7.40 -25.97 -24.00
CA GLN A 324 -7.31 -26.48 -22.64
C GLN A 324 -7.63 -25.39 -21.61
N LYS A 325 -7.10 -24.19 -21.78
CA LYS A 325 -7.40 -23.03 -20.90
C LYS A 325 -8.87 -22.69 -20.91
N TYR A 326 -9.46 -22.57 -22.11
CA TYR A 326 -10.87 -22.26 -22.23
C TYR A 326 -11.76 -23.27 -21.53
N ILE A 327 -11.59 -24.56 -21.83
CA ILE A 327 -12.45 -25.60 -21.29
C ILE A 327 -12.20 -25.84 -19.81
N GLN A 328 -10.93 -26.04 -19.45
CA GLN A 328 -10.58 -26.55 -18.10
C GLN A 328 -10.60 -25.46 -17.05
N TYR A 329 -10.08 -24.25 -17.37
CA TYR A 329 -9.88 -23.21 -16.36
C TYR A 329 -10.94 -22.11 -16.42
N ILE A 330 -11.41 -21.76 -17.63
CA ILE A 330 -12.37 -20.67 -17.81
C ILE A 330 -13.80 -21.19 -17.67
N ALA A 331 -14.22 -22.12 -18.53
CA ALA A 331 -15.61 -22.54 -18.60
C ALA A 331 -16.02 -23.49 -17.46
N ASN A 332 -15.16 -24.44 -17.10
CA ASN A 332 -15.47 -25.44 -16.09
C ASN A 332 -14.96 -25.09 -14.69
N GLY A 333 -14.02 -24.12 -14.58
CA GLY A 333 -13.27 -23.87 -13.35
C GLY A 333 -12.30 -25.01 -13.03
N ASN A 334 -11.15 -24.68 -12.48
CA ASN A 334 -10.25 -25.69 -11.97
C ASN A 334 -10.47 -25.85 -10.47
N MET A 335 -11.35 -26.78 -10.13
CA MET A 335 -11.67 -27.07 -8.73
C MET A 335 -10.56 -27.87 -8.09
N GLY A 336 -9.71 -27.20 -7.31
CA GLY A 336 -9.00 -27.86 -6.23
C GLY A 336 -9.96 -28.14 -5.06
N SER A 337 -9.45 -28.68 -3.97
CA SER A 337 -10.24 -28.76 -2.74
C SER A 337 -10.44 -27.35 -2.18
N HIS A 338 -11.65 -26.99 -1.81
CA HIS A 338 -11.92 -25.73 -1.09
C HIS A 338 -11.31 -25.76 0.32
N ALA A 339 -11.04 -24.58 0.85
CA ALA A 339 -10.62 -24.44 2.24
C ALA A 339 -11.60 -25.13 3.20
N GLN A 340 -12.89 -25.07 2.91
CA GLN A 340 -13.95 -25.72 3.67
C GLN A 340 -13.78 -27.25 3.72
N ASP A 341 -13.33 -27.88 2.64
CA ASP A 341 -13.11 -29.32 2.61
C ASP A 341 -11.97 -29.74 3.53
N VAL A 342 -10.93 -28.91 3.63
CA VAL A 342 -9.83 -29.15 4.57
C VAL A 342 -10.31 -28.99 6.01
N TRP A 343 -11.10 -27.99 6.30
CA TRP A 343 -11.69 -27.81 7.63
C TRP A 343 -12.58 -29.00 8.03
N ASN A 344 -13.41 -29.45 7.11
CA ASN A 344 -14.30 -30.59 7.34
C ASN A 344 -13.54 -31.91 7.56
N THR A 345 -12.41 -32.09 6.86
CA THR A 345 -11.62 -33.33 6.93
C THR A 345 -10.66 -33.37 8.12
N GLN A 346 -10.20 -32.22 8.59
CA GLN A 346 -9.24 -32.15 9.71
C GLN A 346 -9.91 -32.08 11.09
N GLY A 347 -11.23 -32.09 11.15
CA GLY A 347 -11.95 -32.22 12.43
C GLY A 347 -11.85 -31.00 13.34
N SER A 348 -11.51 -29.84 12.82
CA SER A 348 -11.65 -28.59 13.55
C SER A 348 -13.14 -28.29 13.74
N ALA A 349 -13.63 -28.38 14.95
CA ALA A 349 -15.05 -28.17 15.27
C ALA A 349 -15.57 -26.80 14.81
N ASP A 350 -14.68 -25.83 14.59
CA ASP A 350 -15.02 -24.45 14.28
C ASP A 350 -14.48 -23.97 12.91
N GLY A 351 -13.78 -24.83 12.15
CA GLY A 351 -13.14 -24.40 10.90
C GLY A 351 -12.02 -23.35 11.06
N LEU A 352 -11.62 -23.06 12.31
CA LEU A 352 -10.69 -21.98 12.63
C LEU A 352 -9.23 -22.31 12.34
N LEU A 353 -8.89 -23.59 12.33
CA LEU A 353 -7.53 -24.09 12.24
C LEU A 353 -7.29 -24.85 10.93
N ALA A 354 -7.78 -24.32 9.81
CA ALA A 354 -7.52 -24.92 8.51
C ALA A 354 -6.02 -24.93 8.24
N ASP A 355 -5.45 -26.12 8.02
CA ASP A 355 -4.04 -26.30 7.68
C ASP A 355 -3.82 -26.06 6.18
N ALA A 356 -3.37 -24.86 5.82
CA ALA A 356 -2.98 -24.54 4.44
C ALA A 356 -1.89 -25.49 3.91
N GLY A 357 -1.07 -26.05 4.79
CA GLY A 357 -0.07 -27.08 4.45
C GLY A 357 -0.68 -28.35 3.90
N ALA A 358 -1.92 -28.69 4.25
CA ALA A 358 -2.60 -29.85 3.69
C ALA A 358 -2.84 -29.70 2.18
N TYR A 359 -3.09 -28.49 1.70
CA TYR A 359 -3.19 -28.20 0.27
C TYR A 359 -1.85 -28.22 -0.44
N SER A 360 -0.82 -27.65 0.17
CA SER A 360 0.49 -27.49 -0.45
C SER A 360 1.35 -28.76 -0.36
N LYS A 361 1.22 -29.56 0.70
CA LYS A 361 1.97 -30.80 0.88
C LYS A 361 1.73 -31.83 -0.21
N SER A 362 0.58 -31.78 -0.87
CA SER A 362 0.29 -32.73 -1.93
C SER A 362 0.88 -32.36 -3.27
N LYS A 363 1.31 -31.12 -3.51
CA LYS A 363 1.59 -30.69 -4.88
C LYS A 363 2.70 -29.67 -5.12
N GLU A 364 3.00 -28.70 -4.30
CA GLU A 364 4.08 -27.72 -4.48
C GLU A 364 3.91 -26.53 -3.51
N ALA A 365 5.01 -26.02 -2.99
CA ALA A 365 5.03 -25.06 -1.89
C ALA A 365 4.80 -23.61 -2.35
N ALA A 366 3.62 -23.23 -2.82
CA ALA A 366 3.46 -21.88 -3.35
C ALA A 366 2.12 -21.18 -3.07
N GLY A 367 1.26 -21.74 -2.24
CA GLY A 367 -0.09 -21.17 -2.03
C GLY A 367 -0.97 -21.28 -3.26
N PHE A 368 -2.09 -20.56 -3.26
CA PHE A 368 -3.11 -20.69 -4.29
C PHE A 368 -3.45 -19.35 -4.94
N SER A 369 -3.84 -19.43 -6.22
CA SER A 369 -4.49 -18.35 -6.95
C SER A 369 -5.98 -18.65 -7.03
N GLN A 370 -6.81 -17.67 -6.68
CA GLN A 370 -8.25 -17.73 -6.85
C GLN A 370 -8.60 -17.37 -8.29
N MET A 371 -9.60 -18.04 -8.86
CA MET A 371 -10.05 -17.85 -10.24
C MET A 371 -11.57 -17.68 -10.26
N LEU A 372 -12.05 -16.72 -11.04
CA LEU A 372 -13.48 -16.49 -11.28
C LEU A 372 -13.69 -16.15 -12.76
N ALA A 373 -14.72 -16.74 -13.37
CA ALA A 373 -15.05 -16.47 -14.77
C ALA A 373 -16.55 -16.16 -14.95
N PHE A 374 -16.83 -15.12 -15.75
CA PHE A 374 -18.15 -14.61 -16.07
C PHE A 374 -18.46 -14.90 -17.54
N GLY A 375 -19.62 -15.45 -17.80
CA GLY A 375 -20.06 -15.86 -19.14
C GLY A 375 -20.84 -17.19 -19.09
N PRO A 376 -21.09 -17.87 -20.24
CA PRO A 376 -20.71 -17.43 -21.58
C PRO A 376 -21.63 -16.32 -22.12
N TYR A 377 -21.05 -15.34 -22.80
CA TYR A 377 -21.80 -14.27 -23.48
C TYR A 377 -21.73 -14.40 -25.00
N THR A 378 -22.76 -13.86 -25.68
CA THR A 378 -22.72 -13.57 -27.10
C THR A 378 -22.79 -12.07 -27.28
N ILE A 379 -21.81 -11.48 -27.99
CA ILE A 379 -21.65 -10.03 -28.09
C ILE A 379 -21.53 -9.66 -29.57
N ALA A 380 -22.61 -9.11 -30.13
CA ALA A 380 -22.61 -8.62 -31.52
C ALA A 380 -21.84 -7.27 -31.60
N PRO A 381 -21.40 -6.86 -32.82
CA PRO A 381 -20.74 -5.57 -33.00
C PRO A 381 -21.55 -4.40 -32.41
N GLY A 382 -20.90 -3.56 -31.61
CA GLY A 382 -21.50 -2.42 -30.91
C GLY A 382 -22.25 -2.77 -29.62
N GLN A 383 -22.36 -4.04 -29.26
CA GLN A 383 -22.94 -4.46 -27.98
C GLN A 383 -21.89 -4.49 -26.87
N LYS A 384 -22.37 -4.40 -25.63
CA LYS A 384 -21.54 -4.30 -24.41
C LYS A 384 -21.94 -5.33 -23.37
N ILE A 385 -20.97 -5.64 -22.50
CA ILE A 385 -21.19 -6.37 -21.23
C ILE A 385 -20.54 -5.56 -20.12
N LYS A 386 -21.26 -5.39 -19.03
CA LYS A 386 -20.79 -4.74 -17.81
C LYS A 386 -20.61 -5.75 -16.69
N ILE A 387 -19.47 -5.69 -16.02
CA ILE A 387 -19.16 -6.48 -14.83
C ILE A 387 -18.58 -5.54 -13.77
N VAL A 388 -19.11 -5.61 -12.55
CA VAL A 388 -18.68 -4.79 -11.44
C VAL A 388 -18.41 -5.67 -10.22
N PHE A 389 -17.25 -5.47 -9.61
CA PHE A 389 -16.93 -6.09 -8.34
C PHE A 389 -16.15 -5.14 -7.44
N ALA A 390 -16.14 -5.41 -6.15
CA ALA A 390 -15.29 -4.70 -5.21
C ALA A 390 -14.16 -5.60 -4.70
N GLU A 391 -12.95 -5.06 -4.66
CA GLU A 391 -11.83 -5.62 -3.92
C GLU A 391 -11.77 -4.93 -2.55
N CYS A 392 -11.75 -5.72 -1.49
CA CYS A 392 -11.87 -5.26 -0.13
C CYS A 392 -10.80 -5.86 0.77
N ALA A 393 -10.42 -5.12 1.79
CA ALA A 393 -9.56 -5.58 2.86
C ALA A 393 -10.20 -5.28 4.22
N ALA A 394 -10.03 -6.18 5.18
CA ALA A 394 -10.51 -6.02 6.54
C ALA A 394 -9.64 -6.82 7.52
N GLY A 395 -10.04 -6.89 8.77
CA GLY A 395 -9.34 -7.63 9.82
C GLY A 395 -8.76 -6.72 10.89
N LEU A 396 -7.83 -7.23 11.66
CA LEU A 396 -7.18 -6.45 12.70
C LEU A 396 -6.29 -5.39 12.07
N GLY A 397 -6.52 -4.12 12.41
CA GLY A 397 -5.62 -3.04 12.05
C GLY A 397 -4.26 -3.18 12.75
N HIS A 398 -3.28 -2.39 12.32
CA HIS A 398 -1.90 -2.45 12.79
C HIS A 398 -1.75 -2.50 14.32
N TYR A 399 -2.36 -1.56 15.02
CA TYR A 399 -2.28 -1.51 16.50
C TYR A 399 -2.92 -2.70 17.18
N ARG A 400 -4.09 -3.12 16.70
CA ARG A 400 -4.79 -4.26 17.28
C ARG A 400 -4.06 -5.56 17.01
N GLY A 401 -3.47 -5.72 15.81
CA GLY A 401 -2.62 -6.87 15.48
C GLY A 401 -1.38 -6.93 16.36
N TYR A 402 -0.75 -5.78 16.63
CA TYR A 402 0.38 -5.67 17.55
C TYR A 402 -0.02 -6.09 18.97
N GLU A 403 -1.09 -5.52 19.50
CA GLU A 403 -1.61 -5.79 20.84
C GLU A 403 -1.96 -7.27 21.02
N VAL A 404 -2.77 -7.81 20.13
CA VAL A 404 -3.18 -9.23 20.17
C VAL A 404 -1.97 -10.16 20.14
N GLY A 405 -1.02 -9.88 19.26
CA GLY A 405 0.20 -10.67 19.16
C GLY A 405 1.05 -10.63 20.40
N GLN A 406 1.22 -9.45 21.02
CA GLN A 406 1.97 -9.32 22.28
C GLN A 406 1.29 -10.04 23.44
N GLN A 407 -0.02 -9.87 23.59
CA GLN A 407 -0.81 -10.55 24.64
C GLN A 407 -0.71 -12.06 24.51
N TRP A 408 -0.84 -12.58 23.29
CA TRP A 408 -0.63 -13.99 23.00
C TRP A 408 0.78 -14.45 23.38
N HIS A 409 1.81 -13.70 22.99
CA HIS A 409 3.21 -14.05 23.27
C HIS A 409 3.51 -14.06 24.77
N GLN A 410 2.97 -13.10 25.53
CA GLN A 410 3.10 -13.06 26.97
C GLN A 410 2.49 -14.30 27.64
N ALA A 411 1.28 -14.69 27.23
CA ALA A 411 0.63 -15.89 27.73
C ALA A 411 1.37 -17.16 27.28
N LYS A 412 1.61 -17.32 25.96
CA LYS A 412 2.13 -18.56 25.38
C LYS A 412 3.58 -18.85 25.72
N TYR A 413 4.46 -17.85 25.62
CA TYR A 413 5.92 -18.02 25.73
C TYR A 413 6.54 -17.47 27.02
N LYS A 414 5.85 -16.54 27.71
CA LYS A 414 6.31 -16.01 28.99
C LYS A 414 5.61 -16.65 30.18
N GLY A 415 4.58 -17.49 29.93
CA GLY A 415 3.83 -18.20 30.98
C GLY A 415 3.03 -17.29 31.89
N GLN A 416 2.68 -16.08 31.43
CA GLN A 416 1.89 -15.12 32.20
C GLN A 416 0.40 -15.41 32.01
N THR A 417 -0.40 -15.12 33.03
CA THR A 417 -1.86 -14.99 32.87
C THR A 417 -2.13 -13.57 32.42
N VAL A 418 -2.79 -13.42 31.28
CA VAL A 418 -3.02 -12.12 30.62
C VAL A 418 -4.52 -11.86 30.55
N GLU A 419 -4.94 -10.66 30.95
CA GLU A 419 -6.30 -10.20 30.75
C GLU A 419 -6.43 -9.64 29.31
N VAL A 420 -7.40 -10.14 28.57
CA VAL A 420 -7.62 -9.83 27.16
C VAL A 420 -9.08 -9.60 26.87
N VAL A 421 -9.39 -8.96 25.75
CA VAL A 421 -10.78 -8.85 25.28
C VAL A 421 -11.32 -10.23 24.98
N ASP A 422 -12.55 -10.49 25.40
CA ASP A 422 -13.26 -11.72 25.06
C ASP A 422 -13.82 -11.62 23.63
N PRO A 423 -13.32 -12.45 22.69
CA PRO A 423 -13.79 -12.41 21.32
C PRO A 423 -15.24 -12.89 21.15
N ASP A 424 -15.75 -13.68 22.07
CA ASP A 424 -17.09 -14.25 21.99
C ASP A 424 -18.14 -13.36 22.72
N ASN A 425 -17.67 -12.39 23.52
CA ASN A 425 -18.53 -11.45 24.24
C ASN A 425 -17.94 -10.03 24.17
N PRO A 426 -18.14 -9.32 23.05
CA PRO A 426 -17.58 -7.98 22.85
C PRO A 426 -17.97 -7.02 24.00
N GLY A 427 -16.95 -6.32 24.54
CA GLY A 427 -17.12 -5.41 25.67
C GLY A 427 -16.80 -6.03 27.04
N SER A 428 -16.51 -7.33 27.11
CA SER A 428 -15.99 -8.01 28.29
C SER A 428 -14.52 -8.40 28.13
N THR A 429 -13.88 -8.78 29.25
CA THR A 429 -12.52 -9.31 29.28
C THR A 429 -12.53 -10.75 29.80
N MET A 430 -11.50 -11.50 29.43
CA MET A 430 -11.22 -12.84 29.91
C MET A 430 -9.75 -12.99 30.26
N LEU A 431 -9.44 -13.97 31.11
CA LEU A 431 -8.03 -14.33 31.37
C LEU A 431 -7.63 -15.49 30.49
N ILE A 432 -6.45 -15.37 29.88
CA ILE A 432 -5.84 -16.45 29.09
C ILE A 432 -4.51 -16.86 29.71
N THR A 433 -4.24 -18.16 29.66
CA THR A 433 -2.94 -18.78 29.98
C THR A 433 -2.31 -19.37 28.72
N ALA A 434 -1.15 -20.01 28.84
CA ALA A 434 -0.50 -20.69 27.73
C ALA A 434 -1.39 -21.72 27.01
N THR A 435 -2.37 -22.29 27.70
CA THR A 435 -3.30 -23.30 27.16
C THR A 435 -4.35 -22.67 26.25
N GLU A 436 -4.91 -21.53 26.63
CA GLU A 436 -5.97 -20.85 25.89
C GLU A 436 -5.44 -19.90 24.83
N ALA A 437 -4.17 -19.51 24.91
CA ALA A 437 -3.59 -18.43 24.13
C ALA A 437 -3.74 -18.61 22.60
N ASP A 438 -3.48 -19.81 22.08
CA ASP A 438 -3.60 -20.08 20.63
C ASP A 438 -5.04 -19.94 20.15
N VAL A 439 -5.98 -20.56 20.84
CA VAL A 439 -7.41 -20.49 20.48
C VAL A 439 -7.94 -19.06 20.55
N TRP A 440 -7.54 -18.32 21.58
CA TRP A 440 -7.92 -16.92 21.71
C TRP A 440 -7.38 -16.06 20.57
N LYS A 441 -6.07 -16.18 20.26
CA LYS A 441 -5.43 -15.44 19.16
C LYS A 441 -6.10 -15.75 17.81
N ASP A 442 -6.35 -17.03 17.55
CA ASP A 442 -6.97 -17.48 16.31
C ASP A 442 -8.39 -16.91 16.16
N LYS A 443 -9.18 -16.90 17.23
CA LYS A 443 -10.49 -16.25 17.24
C LYS A 443 -10.40 -14.75 16.97
N MET A 444 -9.39 -14.08 17.54
CA MET A 444 -9.17 -12.65 17.31
C MET A 444 -8.81 -12.37 15.83
N VAL A 445 -7.91 -13.15 15.25
CA VAL A 445 -7.56 -13.01 13.82
C VAL A 445 -8.77 -13.33 12.95
N TYR A 446 -9.48 -14.39 13.29
CA TYR A 446 -10.62 -14.89 12.52
C TYR A 446 -11.80 -13.92 12.48
N SER A 447 -12.00 -13.08 13.50
CA SER A 447 -13.02 -12.02 13.49
C SER A 447 -12.83 -11.03 12.32
N GLY A 448 -11.65 -11.04 11.69
CA GLY A 448 -11.38 -10.28 10.49
C GLY A 448 -12.23 -10.70 9.30
N ARG A 449 -12.68 -11.96 9.25
CA ARG A 449 -13.60 -12.42 8.22
C ARG A 449 -14.97 -11.77 8.35
N ASP A 450 -15.50 -11.69 9.57
CA ASP A 450 -16.79 -11.03 9.83
C ASP A 450 -16.71 -9.55 9.41
N SER A 451 -15.57 -8.93 9.70
CA SER A 451 -15.28 -7.56 9.28
C SER A 451 -15.24 -7.44 7.75
N LEU A 452 -14.69 -8.45 7.04
CA LEU A 452 -14.67 -8.47 5.58
C LEU A 452 -16.08 -8.65 4.99
N MET A 453 -16.91 -9.54 5.57
CA MET A 453 -18.30 -9.70 5.14
C MET A 453 -19.08 -8.39 5.29
N ASN A 454 -18.89 -7.68 6.40
CA ASN A 454 -19.50 -6.36 6.60
C ASN A 454 -18.97 -5.33 5.60
N THR A 455 -17.70 -5.43 5.22
CA THR A 455 -17.11 -4.56 4.18
C THR A 455 -17.71 -4.88 2.80
N PHE A 456 -17.94 -6.14 2.49
CA PHE A 456 -18.63 -6.54 1.25
C PHE A 456 -20.06 -6.00 1.18
N ARG A 457 -20.83 -6.08 2.28
CA ARG A 457 -22.18 -5.49 2.34
C ARG A 457 -22.14 -4.00 2.08
N ARG A 458 -21.19 -3.29 2.71
CA ARG A 458 -20.99 -1.85 2.46
C ARG A 458 -20.65 -1.55 1.01
N ALA A 459 -19.78 -2.35 0.38
CA ALA A 459 -19.43 -2.16 -1.02
C ALA A 459 -20.63 -2.38 -1.96
N ILE A 460 -21.45 -3.38 -1.68
CA ILE A 460 -22.68 -3.66 -2.44
C ILE A 460 -23.67 -2.50 -2.30
N ASN A 461 -23.92 -2.05 -1.07
CA ASN A 461 -24.85 -0.95 -0.80
C ASN A 461 -24.36 0.34 -1.48
N LEU A 462 -23.06 0.62 -1.35
CA LEU A 462 -22.41 1.77 -1.95
C LEU A 462 -22.67 1.87 -3.46
N TYR A 463 -22.62 0.77 -4.18
CA TYR A 463 -22.88 0.74 -5.63
C TYR A 463 -24.37 0.83 -5.94
N LYS A 464 -25.23 0.10 -5.19
CA LYS A 464 -26.67 0.06 -5.40
C LYS A 464 -27.35 1.41 -5.17
N ASP A 465 -26.88 2.19 -4.23
CA ASP A 465 -27.40 3.51 -3.88
C ASP A 465 -26.93 4.63 -4.85
N GLY A 466 -26.47 4.25 -6.03
CA GLY A 466 -26.15 5.18 -7.10
C GLY A 466 -24.78 5.85 -6.99
N PHE A 467 -23.78 5.10 -6.54
CA PHE A 467 -22.43 5.60 -6.33
C PHE A 467 -22.41 6.84 -5.42
N TYR A 468 -22.44 6.59 -4.12
CA TYR A 468 -22.16 7.59 -3.07
C TYR A 468 -23.22 8.66 -2.84
N ASP A 469 -24.40 8.59 -3.45
CA ASP A 469 -25.51 9.46 -3.06
C ASP A 469 -26.00 9.00 -1.66
N GLY A 470 -25.71 9.79 -0.64
CA GLY A 470 -26.10 9.52 0.75
C GLY A 470 -24.96 9.14 1.71
N ILE A 471 -23.73 8.93 1.25
CA ILE A 471 -22.60 8.78 2.16
C ILE A 471 -22.31 10.13 2.82
N PRO A 472 -22.30 10.21 4.15
CA PRO A 472 -21.88 11.42 4.83
C PRO A 472 -20.43 11.75 4.47
N GLU A 473 -20.19 12.96 3.99
CA GLU A 473 -18.84 13.43 3.69
C GLU A 473 -18.17 13.91 4.98
N ALA A 474 -16.88 13.63 5.13
CA ALA A 474 -16.07 14.29 6.14
C ALA A 474 -15.79 15.75 5.72
N PRO A 475 -15.52 16.65 6.66
CA PRO A 475 -15.01 17.97 6.32
C PRO A 475 -13.75 17.86 5.46
N ARG A 476 -13.58 18.80 4.52
CA ARG A 476 -12.41 18.85 3.63
C ARG A 476 -11.11 18.95 4.44
N PRO A 477 -9.99 18.39 3.97
CA PRO A 477 -8.70 18.66 4.60
C PRO A 477 -8.36 20.16 4.46
N PRO A 478 -7.44 20.69 5.29
CA PRO A 478 -6.86 22.00 5.02
C PRO A 478 -6.27 22.08 3.61
N GLU A 479 -6.49 23.19 2.91
CA GLU A 479 -6.01 23.43 1.54
C GLU A 479 -4.51 23.71 1.48
N ASN A 480 -3.97 24.31 2.55
CA ASN A 480 -2.54 24.62 2.70
C ASN A 480 -2.08 24.23 4.10
N VAL A 481 -0.94 23.58 4.19
CA VAL A 481 -0.28 23.19 5.45
C VAL A 481 1.19 23.56 5.34
N GLU A 482 1.65 24.47 6.19
CA GLU A 482 3.04 24.86 6.27
C GLU A 482 3.64 24.53 7.64
N ILE A 483 4.74 23.80 7.64
CA ILE A 483 5.43 23.37 8.85
C ILE A 483 6.82 23.99 8.89
N PHE A 484 7.10 24.70 9.94
CA PHE A 484 8.34 25.42 10.12
C PHE A 484 9.14 24.85 11.29
N SER A 485 10.39 24.48 11.01
CA SER A 485 11.39 24.19 12.04
C SER A 485 11.82 25.48 12.71
N THR A 486 11.55 25.66 13.99
CA THR A 486 11.93 26.86 14.76
C THR A 486 12.84 26.52 15.94
N GLU A 487 13.33 27.50 16.65
CA GLU A 487 14.16 27.30 17.84
C GLU A 487 13.37 26.85 19.06
N ASP A 488 12.11 27.27 19.14
CA ASP A 488 11.23 27.02 20.27
C ASP A 488 10.39 25.73 20.09
N GLY A 489 10.43 25.12 18.89
CA GLY A 489 9.65 23.93 18.57
C GLY A 489 9.41 23.79 17.08
N VAL A 490 8.29 23.17 16.72
CA VAL A 490 7.82 23.06 15.34
C VAL A 490 6.52 23.87 15.23
N LYS A 491 6.56 24.92 14.41
CA LYS A 491 5.37 25.75 14.14
C LYS A 491 4.61 25.18 12.96
N ILE A 492 3.33 24.99 13.13
CA ILE A 492 2.41 24.45 12.14
C ILE A 492 1.38 25.53 11.82
N TYR A 493 1.25 25.86 10.56
CA TYR A 493 0.26 26.77 10.02
C TYR A 493 -0.62 26.01 9.03
N TRP A 494 -1.92 26.30 9.03
CA TRP A 494 -2.83 25.73 8.04
C TRP A 494 -3.94 26.71 7.67
N LYS A 495 -4.37 26.62 6.42
CA LYS A 495 -5.54 27.31 5.90
C LYS A 495 -6.63 26.30 5.57
N ALA A 496 -7.85 26.60 5.95
CA ALA A 496 -8.94 25.64 5.88
C ALA A 496 -10.30 26.27 5.57
N THR A 497 -10.38 27.06 4.51
CA THR A 497 -11.59 27.76 4.07
C THR A 497 -12.73 26.78 3.82
N GLU A 498 -12.46 25.71 3.05
CA GLU A 498 -13.49 24.74 2.67
C GLU A 498 -13.94 23.87 3.85
N ALA A 499 -13.03 23.47 4.73
CA ALA A 499 -13.38 22.68 5.91
C ALA A 499 -14.43 23.38 6.79
N LEU A 500 -14.28 24.69 6.98
CA LEU A 500 -15.18 25.50 7.80
C LEU A 500 -16.59 25.65 7.19
N THR A 501 -16.77 25.37 5.91
CA THR A 501 -18.10 25.41 5.27
C THR A 501 -18.92 24.14 5.51
N HIS A 502 -18.30 23.09 6.04
CA HIS A 502 -19.01 21.83 6.32
C HIS A 502 -20.04 22.05 7.45
N PRO A 503 -21.31 21.66 7.25
CA PRO A 503 -22.40 21.99 8.17
C PRO A 503 -22.27 21.36 9.57
N LYS A 504 -21.44 20.33 9.68
CA LYS A 504 -21.15 19.59 10.91
C LYS A 504 -19.70 19.66 11.32
N PHE A 505 -18.94 20.62 10.78
CA PHE A 505 -17.55 20.81 11.16
C PHE A 505 -17.42 21.01 12.67
N GLU A 506 -16.52 20.27 13.29
CA GLU A 506 -16.22 20.36 14.70
C GLU A 506 -14.84 20.95 15.00
N GLY A 507 -13.81 20.55 14.22
CA GLY A 507 -12.46 21.03 14.51
C GLY A 507 -11.33 20.37 13.69
N PHE A 508 -10.10 20.61 14.19
CA PHE A 508 -8.89 20.01 13.63
C PHE A 508 -8.16 19.20 14.68
N LYS A 509 -7.51 18.12 14.23
CA LYS A 509 -6.56 17.35 15.03
C LYS A 509 -5.22 17.29 14.33
N ILE A 510 -4.15 17.55 15.08
CA ILE A 510 -2.78 17.44 14.59
C ILE A 510 -2.15 16.24 15.25
N TYR A 511 -1.47 15.46 14.42
CA TYR A 511 -0.75 14.26 14.83
C TYR A 511 0.71 14.37 14.47
N ARG A 512 1.56 13.84 15.33
CA ARG A 512 3.01 13.84 15.19
C ARG A 512 3.58 12.43 15.28
N ALA A 513 4.47 12.07 14.34
CA ALA A 513 5.33 10.91 14.42
C ALA A 513 6.77 11.30 14.74
N PHE A 514 7.53 10.36 15.29
CA PHE A 514 8.90 10.53 15.73
C PHE A 514 9.84 9.61 14.98
N VAL A 515 10.97 10.11 14.51
CA VAL A 515 12.05 9.43 13.77
C VAL A 515 11.64 9.05 12.33
N GLU A 516 10.55 8.32 12.16
CA GLU A 516 10.04 7.88 10.85
C GLU A 516 8.60 8.33 10.62
N LYS A 517 8.28 8.66 9.37
CA LYS A 517 6.95 9.12 8.96
C LYS A 517 5.84 8.08 9.12
N ASP A 518 6.21 6.82 9.32
CA ASP A 518 5.27 5.69 9.51
C ASP A 518 5.33 5.09 10.89
N SER A 519 6.07 5.72 11.78
CA SER A 519 6.02 5.39 13.18
C SER A 519 4.65 5.72 13.77
N THR A 520 4.45 5.41 15.03
CA THR A 520 3.20 5.68 15.72
C THR A 520 2.93 7.19 15.81
N TYR A 521 1.94 7.66 15.07
CA TYR A 521 1.43 9.01 15.20
C TYR A 521 0.67 9.17 16.51
N ARG A 522 0.98 10.25 17.24
CA ARG A 522 0.28 10.65 18.47
C ARG A 522 -0.39 11.99 18.25
N GLN A 523 -1.62 12.13 18.72
CA GLN A 523 -2.33 13.39 18.72
C GLN A 523 -1.58 14.38 19.62
N VAL A 524 -1.27 15.56 19.08
CA VAL A 524 -0.58 16.65 19.79
C VAL A 524 -1.45 17.86 19.96
N LEU A 525 -2.50 17.99 19.13
CA LEU A 525 -3.52 19.03 19.25
C LEU A 525 -4.89 18.47 18.92
N ASP A 526 -5.91 18.95 19.65
CA ASP A 526 -7.31 18.89 19.30
C ASP A 526 -7.86 20.30 19.52
N CYS A 527 -8.23 20.99 18.45
CA CYS A 527 -8.88 22.28 18.55
C CYS A 527 -10.26 22.20 17.90
N ASN A 528 -11.28 22.58 18.66
CA ASN A 528 -12.67 22.32 18.32
C ASN A 528 -13.61 23.45 18.72
N ILE A 529 -14.84 23.37 18.21
CA ILE A 529 -15.87 24.37 18.44
C ILE A 529 -16.65 24.09 19.72
N SER A 530 -16.97 22.80 20.01
CA SER A 530 -17.95 22.47 21.03
C SER A 530 -17.37 21.82 22.28
N THR A 531 -16.48 20.85 22.14
CA THR A 531 -15.99 20.06 23.29
C THR A 531 -15.14 20.88 24.24
N ASP A 532 -14.06 21.49 23.72
CA ASP A 532 -13.15 22.36 24.47
C ASP A 532 -13.36 23.84 24.13
N ASN A 533 -14.08 24.10 23.05
CA ASN A 533 -14.38 25.44 22.52
C ASN A 533 -13.12 26.32 22.41
N ASN A 534 -12.05 25.75 21.88
CA ASN A 534 -10.73 26.38 21.85
C ASN A 534 -10.22 26.69 20.44
N LEU A 535 -11.02 26.46 19.39
CA LEU A 535 -10.62 26.65 17.99
C LEU A 535 -10.09 28.05 17.74
N ASP A 536 -10.77 29.08 18.26
CA ASP A 536 -10.38 30.47 18.04
C ASP A 536 -9.04 30.87 18.69
N ALA A 537 -8.58 30.09 19.68
CA ALA A 537 -7.28 30.32 20.32
C ALA A 537 -6.10 30.04 19.36
N TYR A 538 -6.32 29.25 18.34
CA TYR A 538 -5.33 28.91 17.31
C TYR A 538 -5.49 29.70 16.02
N ARG A 539 -6.48 30.59 15.95
CA ARG A 539 -6.74 31.41 14.76
C ARG A 539 -5.70 32.50 14.63
N VAL A 540 -5.17 32.64 13.42
CA VAL A 540 -4.24 33.76 13.10
C VAL A 540 -4.96 35.09 13.24
N SER A 541 -4.32 36.07 13.89
CA SER A 541 -4.92 37.37 14.14
C SER A 541 -5.36 38.06 12.86
N GLY A 542 -6.65 38.38 12.79
CA GLY A 542 -7.27 39.04 11.64
C GLY A 542 -7.70 38.11 10.51
N SER A 543 -7.45 36.83 10.61
CA SER A 543 -7.93 35.82 9.64
C SER A 543 -9.21 35.13 10.13
N THR A 544 -10.01 34.62 9.19
CA THR A 544 -11.21 33.84 9.46
C THR A 544 -11.02 32.33 9.24
N ASP A 545 -9.99 31.95 8.49
CA ASP A 545 -9.76 30.58 7.98
C ASP A 545 -8.31 30.11 8.07
N GLU A 546 -7.45 30.92 8.71
CA GLU A 546 -6.04 30.58 8.92
C GLU A 546 -5.77 30.32 10.40
N PHE A 547 -4.97 29.30 10.67
CA PHE A 547 -4.68 28.81 12.02
C PHE A 547 -3.20 28.54 12.19
N GLU A 548 -2.72 28.62 13.44
CA GLU A 548 -1.35 28.29 13.79
C GLU A 548 -1.24 27.58 15.13
N PHE A 549 -0.27 26.69 15.23
CA PHE A 549 0.06 25.97 16.46
C PHE A 549 1.58 25.83 16.58
N LEU A 550 2.12 26.06 17.77
CA LEU A 550 3.52 25.80 18.10
C LEU A 550 3.61 24.53 18.96
N ASP A 551 4.12 23.46 18.39
CA ASP A 551 4.45 22.24 19.13
C ASP A 551 5.83 22.43 19.82
N THR A 552 5.81 22.60 21.12
CA THR A 552 7.01 22.83 21.94
C THR A 552 7.64 21.54 22.52
N GLN A 553 7.02 20.38 22.27
CA GLN A 553 7.50 19.09 22.80
C GLN A 553 8.63 18.45 21.97
N PRO A 554 8.78 18.72 20.67
CA PRO A 554 9.90 18.19 19.89
C PRO A 554 11.26 18.53 20.50
N GLN A 555 12.17 17.56 20.43
CA GLN A 555 13.53 17.71 20.92
C GLN A 555 14.49 18.03 19.76
N ARG A 556 15.52 18.83 20.05
CA ARG A 556 16.56 19.18 19.07
C ARG A 556 17.30 17.96 18.56
N GLY A 557 17.61 17.96 17.26
CA GLY A 557 18.37 16.90 16.62
C GLY A 557 17.53 15.64 16.29
N GLN A 558 16.22 15.73 16.45
CA GLN A 558 15.30 14.65 16.13
C GLN A 558 14.38 15.04 14.97
N ASN A 559 13.94 14.05 14.20
CA ASN A 559 13.05 14.21 13.06
C ASN A 559 11.60 13.99 13.49
N TYR A 560 10.71 14.87 13.05
CA TYR A 560 9.28 14.80 13.33
C TYR A 560 8.48 14.95 12.05
N PHE A 561 7.41 14.17 11.96
CA PHE A 561 6.47 14.19 10.83
C PHE A 561 5.08 14.48 11.34
N TYR A 562 4.28 15.18 10.55
CA TYR A 562 2.97 15.64 10.96
C TYR A 562 1.90 15.32 9.91
N TYR A 563 0.67 15.26 10.35
CA TYR A 563 -0.52 15.46 9.53
C TYR A 563 -1.61 16.17 10.31
N ILE A 564 -2.50 16.81 9.58
CA ILE A 564 -3.67 17.50 10.11
C ILE A 564 -4.92 16.88 9.50
N VAL A 565 -5.92 16.64 10.30
CA VAL A 565 -7.25 16.26 9.83
C VAL A 565 -8.28 17.24 10.34
N SER A 566 -9.21 17.63 9.49
CA SER A 566 -10.47 18.24 9.87
C SER A 566 -11.47 17.14 10.21
N TYR A 567 -12.40 17.40 11.14
CA TYR A 567 -13.38 16.40 11.56
C TYR A 567 -14.74 17.04 11.91
N ASP A 568 -15.80 16.21 11.83
CA ASP A 568 -17.16 16.59 12.16
C ASP A 568 -17.56 16.21 13.59
N ASP A 569 -18.79 16.51 13.99
CA ASP A 569 -19.35 16.23 15.31
C ASP A 569 -19.76 14.75 15.52
N GLY A 570 -19.57 13.88 14.53
CA GLY A 570 -19.91 12.45 14.56
C GLY A 570 -21.41 12.13 14.46
N THR A 571 -22.28 13.12 14.34
CA THR A 571 -23.74 12.89 14.24
C THR A 571 -24.17 12.31 12.92
N THR A 572 -23.37 12.48 11.88
CA THR A 572 -23.64 11.98 10.51
C THR A 572 -23.09 10.57 10.26
N ASN A 573 -22.26 10.06 11.16
CA ASN A 573 -21.65 8.74 11.00
C ASN A 573 -22.65 7.61 11.32
N GLU A 574 -23.34 7.14 10.30
CA GLU A 574 -24.38 6.11 10.45
C GLU A 574 -23.79 4.74 10.87
N LEU A 575 -22.59 4.41 10.41
CA LEU A 575 -21.94 3.12 10.71
C LEU A 575 -21.37 3.06 12.14
N LYS A 576 -20.95 4.21 12.67
CA LYS A 576 -20.41 4.35 14.03
C LYS A 576 -20.94 5.62 14.67
N PRO A 577 -22.21 5.66 15.08
CA PRO A 577 -22.81 6.86 15.65
C PRO A 577 -21.99 7.45 16.78
N GLY A 578 -21.76 8.76 16.73
CA GLY A 578 -20.94 9.50 17.70
C GLY A 578 -19.42 9.43 17.47
N VAL A 579 -18.96 8.72 16.46
CA VAL A 579 -17.54 8.74 16.03
C VAL A 579 -17.38 9.75 14.92
N PRO A 580 -16.59 10.83 15.12
CA PRO A 580 -16.37 11.84 14.10
C PRO A 580 -15.83 11.29 12.77
N LEU A 581 -16.40 11.74 11.66
CA LEU A 581 -15.83 11.55 10.35
C LEU A 581 -14.68 12.56 10.18
N ARG A 582 -13.58 12.13 9.60
CA ARG A 582 -12.38 12.95 9.42
C ARG A 582 -11.90 12.93 7.98
N SER A 583 -11.26 13.99 7.56
CA SER A 583 -10.52 14.02 6.30
C SER A 583 -9.40 12.98 6.29
N SER A 584 -8.99 12.58 5.09
CA SER A 584 -7.91 11.60 4.96
C SER A 584 -6.58 12.14 5.49
N PRO A 585 -5.90 11.43 6.38
CA PRO A 585 -4.59 11.85 6.88
C PRO A 585 -3.51 11.84 5.79
N PHE A 586 -3.69 11.07 4.71
CA PHE A 586 -2.74 10.99 3.61
C PHE A 586 -2.61 12.30 2.83
N LEU A 587 -3.66 13.13 2.81
CA LEU A 587 -3.67 14.38 2.05
C LEU A 587 -2.79 15.47 2.66
N THR A 588 -2.52 15.42 3.96
CA THR A 588 -1.74 16.42 4.68
C THR A 588 -0.50 15.85 5.37
N ARG A 589 -0.24 14.57 5.21
CA ARG A 589 0.90 13.90 5.85
C ARG A 589 2.21 14.31 5.18
N THR A 590 3.21 14.65 6.02
CA THR A 590 4.53 15.01 5.53
C THR A 590 5.42 13.78 5.34
N ASN A 591 6.22 13.78 4.27
CA ASN A 591 7.33 12.85 4.06
C ASN A 591 8.68 13.50 4.39
N ARG A 592 8.71 14.81 4.52
CA ARG A 592 9.88 15.58 4.96
C ARG A 592 9.78 15.85 6.45
N ALA A 593 10.90 15.65 7.15
CA ALA A 593 10.96 15.87 8.58
C ALA A 593 11.07 17.38 8.91
N ALA A 594 10.34 17.81 9.92
CA ALA A 594 10.61 19.03 10.64
C ALA A 594 11.52 18.73 11.86
N THR A 595 12.33 19.70 12.26
CA THR A 595 13.28 19.57 13.37
C THR A 595 13.24 20.83 14.24
N VAL A 596 13.64 20.74 15.50
CA VAL A 596 13.88 21.95 16.31
C VAL A 596 15.25 22.49 15.96
N LYS A 597 15.30 23.73 15.46
CA LYS A 597 16.55 24.40 15.10
C LYS A 597 17.37 24.73 16.33
N SER A 598 18.68 24.71 16.21
CA SER A 598 19.55 25.33 17.21
C SER A 598 19.41 26.84 17.14
N PRO A 599 19.43 27.55 18.27
CA PRO A 599 19.48 29.01 18.22
C PRO A 599 20.70 29.45 17.42
N PRO A 600 20.57 30.53 16.61
CA PRO A 600 21.72 31.06 15.89
C PRO A 600 22.83 31.41 16.88
N ALA A 601 24.08 31.19 16.49
CA ALA A 601 25.19 31.68 17.26
C ALA A 601 25.11 33.21 17.36
N PRO A 602 25.55 33.83 18.45
CA PRO A 602 25.62 35.27 18.50
C PRO A 602 26.41 35.79 17.30
N ASN A 603 25.77 36.62 16.46
CA ASN A 603 26.24 37.15 15.17
C ASN A 603 26.11 36.19 13.95
N GLU A 604 25.37 35.10 14.02
CA GLU A 604 25.06 34.27 12.86
C GLU A 604 24.15 35.01 11.88
N LYS A 605 24.55 35.04 10.62
CA LYS A 605 23.76 35.64 9.54
C LYS A 605 22.68 34.61 9.12
N LEU A 606 21.43 35.06 9.09
CA LEU A 606 20.28 34.14 8.90
C LEU A 606 19.85 34.01 7.43
N ASN A 607 20.17 35.00 6.58
CA ASN A 607 19.80 34.99 5.18
C ASN A 607 21.02 35.07 4.28
N ILE A 608 20.91 34.49 3.07
CA ILE A 608 21.97 34.55 2.06
C ILE A 608 22.34 36.00 1.71
N ASP A 609 21.37 36.90 1.72
CA ASP A 609 21.56 38.30 1.43
C ASP A 609 22.37 39.06 2.51
N ASP A 610 22.54 38.45 3.69
CA ASP A 610 23.35 39.02 4.78
C ASP A 610 24.86 38.76 4.58
N TYR A 611 25.24 37.99 3.57
CA TYR A 611 26.64 37.63 3.27
C TYR A 611 27.21 38.51 2.17
N ASP A 612 28.37 39.10 2.43
CA ASP A 612 29.16 39.78 1.42
C ASP A 612 29.94 38.75 0.59
N LEU A 613 29.39 38.38 -0.58
CA LEU A 613 29.98 37.37 -1.46
C LEU A 613 31.35 37.80 -2.06
N THR A 614 31.78 39.04 -1.85
CA THR A 614 33.15 39.52 -2.20
C THR A 614 34.13 39.16 -1.10
N ASN A 615 33.66 38.93 0.14
CA ASN A 615 34.48 38.64 1.30
C ASN A 615 34.72 37.11 1.39
N PRO A 616 35.97 36.62 1.40
CA PRO A 616 36.29 35.17 1.55
C PRO A 616 35.77 34.57 2.84
N ALA A 617 35.75 35.33 3.96
CA ALA A 617 35.26 34.86 5.25
C ALA A 617 33.74 34.58 5.20
N ASP A 618 32.98 35.47 4.57
CA ASP A 618 31.54 35.31 4.40
C ASP A 618 31.20 34.14 3.46
N ARG A 619 31.96 33.97 2.38
CA ARG A 619 31.79 32.81 1.48
C ARG A 619 32.10 31.50 2.19
N LYS A 620 33.12 31.46 3.06
CA LYS A 620 33.44 30.30 3.88
C LYS A 620 32.30 29.96 4.83
N GLU A 621 31.80 30.95 5.57
CA GLU A 621 30.70 30.81 6.50
C GLU A 621 29.43 30.31 5.79
N LEU A 622 29.14 30.86 4.60
CA LEU A 622 28.04 30.42 3.76
C LEU A 622 28.22 28.97 3.28
N MET A 623 29.42 28.60 2.87
CA MET A 623 29.73 27.21 2.50
C MET A 623 29.56 26.27 3.70
N GLU A 624 29.94 26.69 4.90
CA GLU A 624 29.73 25.93 6.15
C GLU A 624 28.23 25.76 6.47
N LEU A 625 27.41 26.74 6.14
CA LEU A 625 25.96 26.65 6.30
C LEU A 625 25.30 25.69 5.31
N LEU A 626 25.74 25.74 4.04
CA LEU A 626 25.15 24.94 2.96
C LEU A 626 25.48 23.46 3.06
N VAL A 627 26.73 23.12 3.43
CA VAL A 627 27.18 21.72 3.43
C VAL A 627 26.84 21.01 4.73
N ARG A 628 26.22 19.88 4.63
CA ARG A 628 25.84 19.01 5.77
C ARG A 628 26.43 17.62 5.61
N VAL A 629 26.80 17.02 6.75
CA VAL A 629 27.23 15.62 6.83
C VAL A 629 26.07 14.82 7.42
N VAL A 630 25.53 13.87 6.69
CA VAL A 630 24.31 13.14 7.06
C VAL A 630 24.52 11.64 6.93
N PRO A 631 24.24 10.87 7.97
CA PRO A 631 23.99 11.26 9.37
C PRO A 631 25.28 11.66 10.08
N ASN A 632 25.17 12.46 11.13
CA ASN A 632 26.29 12.79 11.99
C ASN A 632 25.80 12.92 13.47
N PRO A 633 26.17 12.01 14.37
CA PRO A 633 27.07 10.88 14.17
C PRO A 633 26.49 9.79 13.28
N ILE A 634 27.33 9.08 12.53
CA ILE A 634 26.96 7.85 11.87
C ILE A 634 27.18 6.66 12.81
N ASN A 635 26.10 5.99 13.22
CA ASN A 635 26.16 4.81 14.07
C ASN A 635 25.73 3.59 13.26
N VAL A 636 26.69 2.83 12.74
CA VAL A 636 26.43 1.66 11.89
C VAL A 636 25.68 0.52 12.57
N ARG A 637 25.52 0.58 13.91
CA ARG A 637 24.76 -0.40 14.69
C ARG A 637 23.30 0.01 14.90
N ASN A 638 22.95 1.26 14.62
CA ASN A 638 21.61 1.76 14.77
C ASN A 638 21.03 2.07 13.38
N GLU A 639 20.32 1.11 12.82
CA GLU A 639 19.72 1.23 11.48
C GLU A 639 18.61 2.26 11.40
N ASP A 640 17.99 2.62 12.52
CA ASP A 640 16.85 3.55 12.57
C ASP A 640 17.22 4.99 12.21
N ILE A 641 18.52 5.35 12.36
CA ILE A 641 19.03 6.69 12.06
C ILE A 641 19.93 6.72 10.82
N GLN A 642 20.00 5.61 10.08
CA GLN A 642 20.84 5.46 8.88
C GLN A 642 20.02 5.47 7.60
N PHE A 643 20.70 5.56 6.46
CA PHE A 643 20.05 5.35 5.18
C PHE A 643 19.53 3.92 5.09
N LYS A 644 18.24 3.75 4.92
CA LYS A 644 17.57 2.45 4.87
C LYS A 644 18.27 1.52 3.86
N GLY A 645 18.64 0.34 4.30
CA GLY A 645 19.35 -0.63 3.47
C GLY A 645 20.85 -0.37 3.28
N ASN A 646 21.41 0.71 3.87
CA ASN A 646 22.82 1.03 3.70
C ASN A 646 23.44 1.73 4.92
N VAL A 647 23.67 0.96 5.96
CA VAL A 647 24.16 1.45 7.27
C VAL A 647 25.56 2.09 7.22
N ASN A 648 26.33 1.83 6.18
CA ASN A 648 27.66 2.42 5.99
C ASN A 648 27.63 3.67 5.10
N LYS A 649 26.47 4.10 4.61
CA LYS A 649 26.38 5.27 3.72
C LYS A 649 26.39 6.55 4.55
N LEU A 650 27.29 7.45 4.20
CA LEU A 650 27.35 8.83 4.66
C LEU A 650 27.20 9.74 3.43
N LEU A 651 26.35 10.74 3.52
CA LEU A 651 26.09 11.69 2.45
C LEU A 651 26.62 13.08 2.86
N PHE A 652 27.39 13.71 1.99
CA PHE A 652 27.68 15.12 2.06
C PHE A 652 26.64 15.87 1.23
N ALA A 653 25.65 16.43 1.91
CA ALA A 653 24.53 17.12 1.27
C ALA A 653 24.83 18.63 1.12
N GLY A 654 24.30 19.22 0.05
CA GLY A 654 24.45 20.66 -0.20
C GLY A 654 25.86 21.06 -0.65
N VAL A 655 26.67 20.10 -1.11
CA VAL A 655 28.02 20.37 -1.64
C VAL A 655 27.89 21.11 -2.96
N PRO A 656 28.55 22.26 -3.12
CA PRO A 656 28.56 23.00 -4.38
C PRO A 656 29.24 22.21 -5.50
N GLY A 657 28.78 22.38 -6.74
CA GLY A 657 29.46 21.80 -7.90
C GLY A 657 30.91 22.26 -8.02
N GLY A 658 31.80 21.39 -8.48
CA GLY A 658 33.24 21.65 -8.59
C GLY A 658 33.98 21.66 -7.24
N CYS A 659 33.39 21.13 -6.19
CA CYS A 659 34.01 20.99 -4.88
C CYS A 659 34.68 19.63 -4.73
N ARG A 660 35.91 19.61 -4.25
CA ARG A 660 36.66 18.41 -3.87
C ARG A 660 36.52 18.17 -2.38
N ILE A 661 36.27 16.93 -1.99
CA ILE A 661 36.15 16.52 -0.59
C ILE A 661 37.28 15.55 -0.24
N ARG A 662 38.08 15.89 0.77
CA ARG A 662 39.15 15.03 1.30
C ARG A 662 38.84 14.66 2.75
N ILE A 663 38.95 13.38 3.07
CA ILE A 663 38.71 12.86 4.41
C ILE A 663 40.04 12.61 5.13
N PHE A 664 40.09 13.00 6.39
CA PHE A 664 41.26 12.82 7.26
C PHE A 664 40.82 12.21 8.59
N THR A 665 41.75 11.51 9.24
CA THR A 665 41.59 11.13 10.66
C THR A 665 41.69 12.38 11.53
N GLU A 666 41.33 12.27 12.82
CA GLU A 666 41.51 13.35 13.80
C GLU A 666 42.98 13.81 13.92
N ARG A 667 43.95 12.94 13.60
CA ARG A 667 45.38 13.24 13.63
C ARG A 667 45.87 13.92 12.34
N GLY A 668 45.04 14.04 11.34
CA GLY A 668 45.37 14.62 10.05
C GLY A 668 45.88 13.63 8.99
N ASP A 669 45.83 12.32 9.28
CA ASP A 669 46.22 11.31 8.28
C ASP A 669 45.14 11.25 7.19
N PHE A 670 45.58 11.25 5.95
CA PHE A 670 44.67 11.17 4.78
C PHE A 670 43.99 9.80 4.70
N VAL A 671 42.69 9.78 4.47
CA VAL A 671 41.87 8.57 4.40
C VAL A 671 41.43 8.29 2.95
N THR A 672 40.83 9.26 2.30
CA THR A 672 40.31 9.11 0.91
C THR A 672 39.84 10.45 0.35
N ASP A 673 39.68 10.51 -0.96
CA ASP A 673 38.87 11.50 -1.68
C ASP A 673 37.42 10.98 -1.85
N VAL A 674 36.42 11.84 -1.69
CA VAL A 674 35.02 11.53 -2.02
C VAL A 674 34.68 12.24 -3.32
N ILE A 675 34.36 11.45 -4.32
CA ILE A 675 34.06 11.91 -5.69
C ILE A 675 32.54 11.99 -5.86
N GLU A 676 32.07 12.98 -6.60
CA GLU A 676 30.69 13.10 -6.98
C GLU A 676 30.26 11.90 -7.85
N SER A 677 29.11 11.32 -7.55
CA SER A 677 28.49 10.21 -8.28
C SER A 677 27.07 10.61 -8.70
N GLU A 678 26.38 9.76 -9.44
CA GLU A 678 24.94 9.96 -9.75
C GLU A 678 24.07 10.09 -8.50
N ALA A 679 24.52 9.55 -7.35
CA ALA A 679 23.87 9.67 -6.05
C ALA A 679 24.37 10.88 -5.22
N GLY A 680 25.07 11.82 -5.85
CA GLY A 680 25.74 12.94 -5.19
C GLY A 680 27.02 12.51 -4.48
N TYR A 681 27.46 13.28 -3.49
CA TYR A 681 28.69 12.99 -2.71
C TYR A 681 28.41 11.96 -1.59
N ALA A 682 28.16 10.71 -2.00
CA ALA A 682 27.97 9.59 -1.09
C ALA A 682 29.27 8.83 -0.84
N TRP A 683 29.53 8.47 0.41
CA TRP A 683 30.69 7.72 0.82
C TRP A 683 30.33 6.56 1.76
N TYR A 684 30.99 5.42 1.57
CA TYR A 684 30.63 4.17 2.26
C TYR A 684 31.60 3.78 3.39
N LEU A 685 32.25 4.76 3.99
CA LEU A 685 33.16 4.64 5.14
C LEU A 685 34.35 3.69 4.88
N THR A 686 34.96 3.82 3.70
CA THR A 686 36.14 3.05 3.32
C THR A 686 37.30 3.98 2.98
N THR A 687 38.53 3.51 3.15
CA THR A 687 39.73 4.15 2.62
C THR A 687 39.79 3.98 1.09
N GLU A 688 40.73 4.66 0.42
CA GLU A 688 41.01 4.44 -1.00
C GLU A 688 41.35 2.97 -1.33
N TRP A 689 41.84 2.21 -0.35
CA TRP A 689 42.17 0.79 -0.44
C TRP A 689 40.99 -0.12 -0.01
N GLN A 690 39.81 0.43 0.08
CA GLN A 690 38.58 -0.25 0.50
C GLN A 690 38.62 -0.88 1.92
N GLN A 691 39.49 -0.39 2.77
CA GLN A 691 39.52 -0.79 4.16
C GLN A 691 38.41 -0.09 4.92
N ILE A 692 37.71 -0.83 5.78
CA ILE A 692 36.61 -0.31 6.58
C ILE A 692 37.15 0.56 7.71
N LEU A 693 36.60 1.75 7.88
CA LEU A 693 37.01 2.66 8.96
C LEU A 693 36.49 2.20 10.32
N VAL A 694 37.26 2.47 11.36
CA VAL A 694 36.91 2.21 12.75
C VAL A 694 36.11 3.37 13.37
N SER A 695 35.55 3.14 14.56
CA SER A 695 34.94 4.21 15.35
C SER A 695 35.97 5.31 15.65
N GLY A 696 35.55 6.56 15.51
CA GLY A 696 36.42 7.71 15.72
C GLY A 696 35.87 9.01 15.20
N VAL A 697 36.58 10.08 15.41
CA VAL A 697 36.32 11.41 14.84
C VAL A 697 37.10 11.54 13.55
N TYR A 698 36.42 12.03 12.53
CA TYR A 698 36.97 12.27 11.20
C TYR A 698 36.73 13.70 10.76
N ILE A 699 37.56 14.17 9.85
CA ILE A 699 37.52 15.53 9.31
C ILE A 699 37.30 15.43 7.80
N ALA A 700 36.24 16.05 7.31
CA ALA A 700 36.03 16.29 5.90
C ALA A 700 36.47 17.70 5.56
N TYR A 701 37.43 17.84 4.64
CA TYR A 701 37.91 19.10 4.10
C TYR A 701 37.35 19.30 2.71
N PHE A 702 36.66 20.41 2.53
CA PHE A 702 35.99 20.81 1.29
C PHE A 702 36.78 21.96 0.68
N GLU A 703 37.06 21.89 -0.63
CA GLU A 703 37.79 22.91 -1.36
C GLU A 703 37.20 23.08 -2.76
N MET A 704 36.89 24.31 -3.12
CA MET A 704 36.43 24.66 -4.47
C MET A 704 37.59 24.59 -5.46
N GLU A 705 37.50 23.69 -6.46
CA GLU A 705 38.50 23.58 -7.54
C GLU A 705 38.25 24.56 -8.69
N GLU A 706 37.03 25.11 -8.78
CA GLU A 706 36.63 26.10 -9.78
C GLU A 706 35.62 27.11 -9.17
N ASP A 707 35.38 28.21 -9.90
CA ASP A 707 34.35 29.17 -9.53
C ASP A 707 32.96 28.55 -9.74
N TYR A 708 32.09 28.69 -8.77
CA TYR A 708 30.73 28.15 -8.79
C TYR A 708 29.69 29.24 -8.56
N THR A 709 28.61 29.21 -9.36
CA THR A 709 27.41 30.00 -9.13
C THR A 709 26.21 29.06 -9.06
N ASN A 710 25.50 29.08 -7.94
CA ASN A 710 24.30 28.26 -7.76
C ASN A 710 23.17 28.79 -8.66
N PRO A 711 22.66 27.99 -9.60
CA PRO A 711 21.64 28.45 -10.56
C PRO A 711 20.28 28.75 -9.93
N LYS A 712 20.01 28.26 -8.71
CA LYS A 712 18.72 28.45 -8.04
C LYS A 712 18.65 29.69 -7.16
N ASN A 713 19.74 30.04 -6.48
CA ASN A 713 19.75 31.11 -5.49
C ASN A 713 20.87 32.15 -5.70
N GLY A 714 21.67 32.01 -6.75
CA GLY A 714 22.70 33.01 -7.13
C GLY A 714 23.93 33.03 -6.20
N VAL A 715 24.07 32.09 -5.23
CA VAL A 715 25.24 31.98 -4.36
C VAL A 715 26.50 31.82 -5.20
N GLN A 716 27.51 32.64 -4.97
CA GLN A 716 28.80 32.57 -5.64
C GLN A 716 29.91 32.11 -4.68
N LEU A 717 30.63 31.08 -5.07
CA LEU A 717 31.84 30.61 -4.42
C LEU A 717 33.01 30.69 -5.39
N LYS A 718 34.19 30.90 -4.89
CA LYS A 718 35.40 31.08 -5.70
C LYS A 718 36.35 29.90 -5.55
N LYS A 719 37.13 29.63 -6.60
CA LYS A 719 38.22 28.69 -6.53
C LYS A 719 39.12 28.99 -5.34
N GLY A 720 39.41 27.94 -4.54
CA GLY A 720 40.19 28.02 -3.31
C GLY A 720 39.37 28.34 -2.04
N ASP A 721 38.09 28.68 -2.15
CA ASP A 721 37.23 28.72 -0.97
C ASP A 721 37.17 27.31 -0.35
N SER A 722 37.32 27.25 0.98
CA SER A 722 37.42 25.96 1.67
C SER A 722 36.84 26.00 3.06
N MET A 723 36.39 24.84 3.52
CA MET A 723 35.86 24.67 4.87
C MET A 723 36.13 23.25 5.41
N ILE A 724 35.84 23.08 6.72
CA ILE A 724 36.02 21.81 7.41
C ILE A 724 34.72 21.42 8.12
N LYS A 725 34.32 20.15 7.97
CA LYS A 725 33.27 19.55 8.83
C LYS A 725 33.84 18.36 9.60
N LYS A 726 33.51 18.28 10.88
CA LYS A 726 33.84 17.12 11.73
C LYS A 726 32.63 16.19 11.80
N PHE A 727 32.86 14.91 11.78
CA PHE A 727 31.83 13.89 11.96
C PHE A 727 32.38 12.70 12.76
N ILE A 728 31.44 11.91 13.29
CA ILE A 728 31.78 10.79 14.18
C ILE A 728 31.25 9.50 13.56
N ILE A 729 32.11 8.49 13.52
CA ILE A 729 31.74 7.11 13.16
C ILE A 729 31.68 6.29 14.45
N ILE A 730 30.56 5.57 14.63
CA ILE A 730 30.33 4.63 15.74
C ILE A 730 30.04 3.26 15.12
N ARG A 731 30.89 2.26 15.43
CA ARG A 731 30.79 0.88 14.97
C ARG A 731 30.58 -0.11 16.11
#